data_0202b3da0c62f1bbeeb102d67174e579
#
_entry.id   0202b3da0c62f1bbeeb102d67174e579
#
_cell.length_a   1.000
_cell.length_b   1.000
_cell.length_c   1.000
_cell.angle_alpha   90.00
_cell.angle_beta   90.00
_cell.angle_gamma   90.00
#
_symmetry.space_group_name_H-M   'P 1'
#
loop_
_entity.id
_entity.type
_entity.pdbx_description
1 polymer ?
#
loop_
_entity_poly.entity_id
_entity_poly.type
_entity_poly.pdbx_seq_one_letter_code
_entity_poly.pdbx_strand_id
1 'polypeptide(L)'
;MARRRQWGTERDPAPLSAVHGRPSAAKLALGRLAIQLTIVIWAIYVLSVVVNQFFTDGFGNGWRVVEALSYVVVVTALTFSALMYLIQRQGAFNRFVEHVRVTRAELDRHFFHHDRPLTVLIPSYAEEPDVIRKTIWSAALQEYPSQRIVLLIDDSPNPTKPDVLARLTETRGIPEEIMERLRVPRERFGEALLTLEHELLVAGDERELPEGAIERLAIEYGFGAAWLRDQAAQEHRDDHVDAFYIDEILLGLAGDLEATELNLRAALAGGEEIPLARLMQLHRRLAWIFTVEIGAFERKRYANLSAEANKAMNLNSYIGLIGGRYLEVESDEGLLLMPAPAGAANAVSIPYCDFVLTLDADSLLLREYCLRLVYFLEQPGNERVAVTQTPYSSFRGAPTRIERLAGATTDLQHILHQGMTAHNATFWVGANAVIRMDALDDIMQIDVENGFEVRRYVQDRTVIEDTESSVDLGEHGWSLVNYPERLSYSATPPDWGSLIVQRRRWANGGLLIMPKLWRTAKERRKAGDPMKAMELAIRVNYMASIAWASFGLVFLLAYPYDNRLVSPLVLAGALPYFIAMAFDLRYTGYKAMDVVRIYGFNLILLPVNLAGVIKSIEQAVTGRKIPFARTPKVADRTGAPLLYIVAPYAIVFFSIYVGWLAFVNHNWGNFAFAVVNAVCASWAILAYIGIRNSIIDLWIGLTDWMWVEKKPKRVRQAAAVEEFDWREALEVGPAPPGAEGRKGRVRRRRRTPVAVPVASAAATPPVKKKHVPTQTIELPVIDAEPRVARPAAPVAGAITPVPGGVGPMTIACLLRNTVTAACRRRGLPVPDAAL
;
A
#
# COMPACT_ATOMS: atom_id res chain seq x y z
N MET A 1 29.27 -11.46 -17.26
CA MET A 1 28.08 -11.82 -16.44
C MET A 1 27.93 -13.33 -16.38
N ALA A 2 28.01 -13.94 -15.19
CA ALA A 2 27.81 -15.39 -15.04
C ALA A 2 26.30 -15.65 -15.25
N ARG A 3 25.94 -16.47 -16.26
CA ARG A 3 24.58 -16.95 -16.48
C ARG A 3 24.03 -17.50 -15.15
N ARG A 4 23.11 -16.78 -14.48
CA ARG A 4 22.36 -17.29 -13.35
C ARG A 4 21.70 -18.60 -13.82
N ARG A 5 21.94 -19.70 -13.12
CA ARG A 5 21.27 -20.96 -13.42
C ARG A 5 19.80 -20.80 -13.19
N GLN A 6 18.99 -20.81 -14.25
CA GLN A 6 17.53 -20.74 -14.24
C GLN A 6 16.90 -22.06 -13.71
N TRP A 7 17.20 -22.38 -12.45
CA TRP A 7 16.62 -23.52 -11.77
C TRP A 7 15.33 -23.05 -11.07
N GLY A 8 14.20 -23.21 -11.71
CA GLY A 8 12.91 -22.90 -11.08
C GLY A 8 12.05 -21.91 -11.83
N THR A 9 12.48 -21.49 -13.03
CA THR A 9 11.62 -20.74 -13.95
C THR A 9 10.29 -21.47 -14.13
N GLU A 10 9.23 -20.71 -14.09
CA GLU A 10 7.90 -21.20 -14.46
C GLU A 10 7.93 -21.66 -15.91
N ARG A 11 7.22 -22.74 -16.20
CA ARG A 11 7.11 -23.24 -17.58
C ARG A 11 6.26 -22.32 -18.45
N ASP A 12 5.37 -21.58 -17.82
CA ASP A 12 4.51 -20.59 -18.44
C ASP A 12 4.77 -19.24 -17.76
N PRO A 13 5.49 -18.32 -18.41
CA PRO A 13 5.73 -16.98 -17.89
C PRO A 13 4.54 -16.04 -18.11
N ALA A 14 3.47 -16.47 -18.79
CA ALA A 14 2.32 -15.64 -19.03
C ALA A 14 1.68 -15.18 -17.69
N PRO A 15 1.28 -13.90 -17.59
CA PRO A 15 0.61 -13.40 -16.40
C PRO A 15 -0.71 -14.12 -16.16
N LEU A 16 -1.16 -14.10 -14.91
CA LEU A 16 -2.48 -14.62 -14.58
C LEU A 16 -3.55 -13.73 -15.22
N SER A 17 -4.65 -14.36 -15.65
CA SER A 17 -5.81 -13.61 -16.14
C SER A 17 -6.25 -12.56 -15.11
N ALA A 18 -6.57 -11.35 -15.58
CA ALA A 18 -7.10 -10.28 -14.75
C ALA A 18 -8.40 -10.73 -14.05
N VAL A 19 -9.26 -11.43 -14.76
CA VAL A 19 -10.50 -11.99 -14.21
C VAL A 19 -10.25 -13.40 -13.68
N HIS A 20 -10.68 -13.63 -12.44
CA HIS A 20 -10.61 -14.97 -11.85
C HIS A 20 -11.54 -15.96 -12.57
N GLY A 21 -11.03 -17.15 -12.87
CA GLY A 21 -11.88 -18.24 -13.37
C GLY A 21 -13.00 -18.58 -12.39
N ARG A 22 -14.23 -18.75 -12.86
CA ARG A 22 -15.37 -19.07 -11.99
C ARG A 22 -15.18 -20.42 -11.32
N PRO A 23 -15.17 -20.49 -9.96
CA PRO A 23 -15.11 -21.75 -9.25
C PRO A 23 -16.33 -22.62 -9.54
N SER A 24 -16.14 -23.94 -9.74
CA SER A 24 -17.24 -24.88 -9.92
C SER A 24 -18.04 -25.07 -8.63
N ALA A 25 -19.32 -25.47 -8.76
CA ALA A 25 -20.17 -25.77 -7.62
C ALA A 25 -19.57 -26.86 -6.70
N ALA A 26 -18.89 -27.85 -7.28
CA ALA A 26 -18.18 -28.89 -6.54
C ALA A 26 -17.04 -28.29 -5.69
N LYS A 27 -16.29 -27.31 -6.21
CA LYS A 27 -15.20 -26.62 -5.49
C LYS A 27 -15.74 -25.83 -4.30
N LEU A 28 -16.90 -25.19 -4.46
CA LEU A 28 -17.60 -24.49 -3.37
C LEU A 28 -18.12 -25.47 -2.30
N ALA A 29 -18.70 -26.58 -2.71
CA ALA A 29 -19.20 -27.62 -1.78
C ALA A 29 -18.05 -28.25 -0.98
N LEU A 30 -16.94 -28.61 -1.64
CA LEU A 30 -15.73 -29.12 -0.98
C LEU A 30 -15.14 -28.10 0.00
N GLY A 31 -15.19 -26.77 -0.31
CA GLY A 31 -14.77 -25.74 0.62
C GLY A 31 -15.61 -25.72 1.91
N ARG A 32 -16.94 -25.82 1.79
CA ARG A 32 -17.84 -25.91 2.96
C ARG A 32 -17.60 -27.18 3.77
N LEU A 33 -17.41 -28.31 3.09
CA LEU A 33 -17.09 -29.60 3.74
C LEU A 33 -15.74 -29.49 4.50
N ALA A 34 -14.72 -28.86 3.93
CA ALA A 34 -13.44 -28.66 4.58
C ALA A 34 -13.57 -27.85 5.89
N ILE A 35 -14.40 -26.78 5.88
CA ILE A 35 -14.69 -25.99 7.08
C ILE A 35 -15.36 -26.87 8.15
N GLN A 36 -16.42 -27.58 7.80
CA GLN A 36 -17.16 -28.45 8.72
C GLN A 36 -16.26 -29.55 9.30
N LEU A 37 -15.49 -30.21 8.44
CA LEU A 37 -14.57 -31.27 8.83
C LEU A 37 -13.50 -30.77 9.80
N THR A 38 -12.92 -29.60 9.54
CA THR A 38 -11.92 -28.98 10.44
C THR A 38 -12.51 -28.71 11.82
N ILE A 39 -13.74 -28.18 11.89
CA ILE A 39 -14.42 -27.91 13.19
C ILE A 39 -14.70 -29.22 13.93
N VAL A 40 -15.23 -30.23 13.26
CA VAL A 40 -15.56 -31.53 13.86
C VAL A 40 -14.31 -32.21 14.38
N ILE A 41 -13.25 -32.30 13.59
CA ILE A 41 -11.99 -32.94 14.00
C ILE A 41 -11.36 -32.19 15.16
N TRP A 42 -11.37 -30.85 15.15
CA TRP A 42 -10.90 -30.05 16.28
C TRP A 42 -11.70 -30.33 17.56
N ALA A 43 -13.02 -30.38 17.48
CA ALA A 43 -13.87 -30.68 18.62
C ALA A 43 -13.60 -32.08 19.19
N ILE A 44 -13.45 -33.09 18.33
CA ILE A 44 -13.08 -34.47 18.72
C ILE A 44 -11.69 -34.48 19.39
N TYR A 45 -10.71 -33.73 18.84
CA TYR A 45 -9.38 -33.60 19.42
C TYR A 45 -9.44 -33.02 20.83
N VAL A 46 -10.10 -31.88 21.01
CA VAL A 46 -10.23 -31.23 22.33
C VAL A 46 -10.91 -32.17 23.33
N LEU A 47 -12.01 -32.79 22.90
CA LEU A 47 -12.73 -33.74 23.74
C LEU A 47 -11.82 -34.93 24.12
N SER A 48 -11.09 -35.50 23.14
CA SER A 48 -10.18 -36.64 23.40
C SER A 48 -9.07 -36.30 24.38
N VAL A 49 -8.47 -35.09 24.29
CA VAL A 49 -7.44 -34.61 25.22
C VAL A 49 -8.02 -34.42 26.62
N VAL A 50 -9.17 -33.77 26.75
CA VAL A 50 -9.85 -33.54 28.02
C VAL A 50 -10.24 -34.88 28.68
N VAL A 51 -10.87 -35.80 27.92
CA VAL A 51 -11.27 -37.12 28.42
C VAL A 51 -10.05 -37.92 28.86
N ASN A 52 -8.99 -37.95 28.05
CA ASN A 52 -7.77 -38.69 28.39
C ASN A 52 -7.10 -38.12 29.63
N GLN A 53 -6.99 -36.78 29.75
CA GLN A 53 -6.48 -36.13 30.95
C GLN A 53 -7.28 -36.46 32.20
N PHE A 54 -8.63 -36.47 32.08
CA PHE A 54 -9.52 -36.73 33.19
C PHE A 54 -9.44 -38.17 33.66
N PHE A 55 -9.48 -39.15 32.75
CA PHE A 55 -9.58 -40.57 33.06
C PHE A 55 -8.21 -41.25 33.28
N THR A 56 -7.13 -40.76 32.64
CA THR A 56 -5.84 -41.42 32.63
C THR A 56 -4.87 -40.78 33.63
N ASP A 57 -4.75 -39.46 33.64
CA ASP A 57 -3.74 -38.75 34.43
C ASP A 57 -4.31 -38.08 35.68
N GLY A 58 -5.63 -37.84 35.75
CA GLY A 58 -6.28 -37.11 36.83
C GLY A 58 -5.76 -35.67 36.97
N PHE A 59 -6.17 -34.96 38.02
CA PHE A 59 -5.73 -33.59 38.31
C PHE A 59 -4.62 -33.54 39.36
N GLY A 60 -4.12 -34.71 39.84
CA GLY A 60 -3.11 -34.79 40.89
C GLY A 60 -1.70 -34.28 40.51
N ASN A 61 -1.39 -34.28 39.20
CA ASN A 61 -0.14 -33.73 38.68
C ASN A 61 -0.39 -32.42 37.89
N GLY A 62 -0.23 -31.28 38.57
CA GLY A 62 -0.45 -29.97 38.01
C GLY A 62 0.37 -29.65 36.73
N TRP A 63 1.59 -30.23 36.61
CA TRP A 63 2.44 -30.05 35.44
C TRP A 63 1.80 -30.68 34.19
N ARG A 64 1.25 -31.87 34.28
CA ARG A 64 0.57 -32.53 33.14
C ARG A 64 -0.70 -31.81 32.71
N VAL A 65 -1.42 -31.19 33.68
CA VAL A 65 -2.57 -30.34 33.37
C VAL A 65 -2.12 -29.11 32.57
N VAL A 66 -1.06 -28.43 32.96
CA VAL A 66 -0.48 -27.28 32.24
C VAL A 66 -0.02 -27.69 30.86
N GLU A 67 0.59 -28.84 30.72
CA GLU A 67 1.04 -29.39 29.44
C GLU A 67 -0.14 -29.66 28.49
N ALA A 68 -1.16 -30.41 28.94
CA ALA A 68 -2.36 -30.67 28.17
C ALA A 68 -3.08 -29.37 27.75
N LEU A 69 -3.22 -28.42 28.68
CA LEU A 69 -3.81 -27.13 28.40
C LEU A 69 -3.02 -26.35 27.32
N SER A 70 -1.68 -26.36 27.44
CA SER A 70 -0.80 -25.70 26.48
C SER A 70 -0.96 -26.27 25.06
N TYR A 71 -1.04 -27.60 24.93
CA TYR A 71 -1.33 -28.26 23.65
C TYR A 71 -2.71 -27.88 23.09
N VAL A 72 -3.75 -27.88 23.92
CA VAL A 72 -5.09 -27.47 23.51
C VAL A 72 -5.09 -26.03 23.01
N VAL A 73 -4.42 -25.11 23.71
CA VAL A 73 -4.32 -23.71 23.34
C VAL A 73 -3.58 -23.55 22.00
N VAL A 74 -2.40 -24.17 21.85
CA VAL A 74 -1.60 -24.09 20.63
C VAL A 74 -2.36 -24.68 19.42
N VAL A 75 -2.89 -25.90 19.57
CA VAL A 75 -3.64 -26.56 18.48
C VAL A 75 -4.89 -25.77 18.13
N THR A 76 -5.59 -25.20 19.12
CA THR A 76 -6.77 -24.35 18.86
C THR A 76 -6.38 -23.08 18.11
N ALA A 77 -5.30 -22.40 18.47
CA ALA A 77 -4.83 -21.21 17.77
C ALA A 77 -4.42 -21.50 16.32
N LEU A 78 -3.71 -22.61 16.09
CA LEU A 78 -3.34 -23.06 14.75
C LEU A 78 -4.57 -23.48 13.91
N THR A 79 -5.50 -24.21 14.51
CA THR A 79 -6.75 -24.63 13.85
C THR A 79 -7.63 -23.41 13.55
N PHE A 80 -7.66 -22.42 14.44
CA PHE A 80 -8.36 -21.16 14.21
C PHE A 80 -7.82 -20.45 12.97
N SER A 81 -6.48 -20.35 12.80
CA SER A 81 -5.90 -19.77 11.59
C SER A 81 -6.22 -20.58 10.33
N ALA A 82 -6.17 -21.91 10.40
CA ALA A 82 -6.56 -22.78 9.31
C ALA A 82 -8.04 -22.59 8.94
N LEU A 83 -8.91 -22.46 9.92
CA LEU A 83 -10.34 -22.19 9.73
C LEU A 83 -10.58 -20.81 9.11
N MET A 84 -9.87 -19.76 9.57
CA MET A 84 -9.95 -18.42 8.97
C MET A 84 -9.51 -18.43 7.51
N TYR A 85 -8.46 -19.19 7.17
CA TYR A 85 -8.07 -19.39 5.76
C TYR A 85 -9.22 -19.99 4.94
N LEU A 86 -9.81 -21.09 5.41
CA LEU A 86 -10.89 -21.78 4.70
C LEU A 86 -12.15 -20.91 4.52
N ILE A 87 -12.51 -20.12 5.54
CA ILE A 87 -13.66 -19.21 5.51
C ILE A 87 -13.40 -18.05 4.52
N GLN A 88 -12.22 -17.42 4.59
CA GLN A 88 -11.85 -16.35 3.65
C GLN A 88 -11.81 -16.87 2.22
N ARG A 89 -11.22 -18.04 2.00
CA ARG A 89 -11.22 -18.72 0.70
C ARG A 89 -12.64 -18.94 0.17
N GLN A 90 -13.56 -19.39 1.01
CA GLN A 90 -14.96 -19.58 0.62
C GLN A 90 -15.62 -18.25 0.24
N GLY A 91 -15.38 -17.19 1.03
CA GLY A 91 -15.85 -15.84 0.72
C GLY A 91 -15.31 -15.32 -0.60
N ALA A 92 -14.01 -15.50 -0.88
CA ALA A 92 -13.39 -15.13 -2.15
C ALA A 92 -14.06 -15.83 -3.33
N PHE A 93 -14.25 -17.14 -3.23
CA PHE A 93 -14.85 -17.94 -4.32
C PHE A 93 -16.31 -17.57 -4.58
N ASN A 94 -17.09 -17.24 -3.56
CA ASN A 94 -18.45 -16.71 -3.75
C ASN A 94 -18.40 -15.40 -4.54
N ARG A 95 -17.53 -14.46 -4.16
CA ARG A 95 -17.34 -13.19 -4.88
C ARG A 95 -16.89 -13.39 -6.34
N PHE A 96 -16.00 -14.36 -6.62
CA PHE A 96 -15.58 -14.66 -7.99
C PHE A 96 -16.68 -15.24 -8.85
N VAL A 97 -17.65 -15.95 -8.26
CA VAL A 97 -18.85 -16.44 -8.97
C VAL A 97 -19.81 -15.30 -9.30
N GLU A 98 -19.99 -14.39 -8.35
CA GLU A 98 -20.93 -13.27 -8.43
C GLU A 98 -20.39 -12.12 -9.30
N HIS A 99 -19.07 -12.01 -9.44
CA HIS A 99 -18.44 -10.91 -10.17
C HIS A 99 -18.78 -10.95 -11.66
N VAL A 100 -19.29 -9.83 -12.14
CA VAL A 100 -19.50 -9.57 -13.57
C VAL A 100 -18.59 -8.42 -13.96
N ARG A 101 -17.69 -8.68 -14.90
CA ARG A 101 -16.79 -7.63 -15.40
C ARG A 101 -17.58 -6.58 -16.15
N VAL A 102 -17.47 -5.34 -15.72
CA VAL A 102 -18.06 -4.19 -16.40
C VAL A 102 -17.48 -4.08 -17.81
N THR A 103 -18.35 -3.87 -18.80
CA THR A 103 -17.92 -3.73 -20.20
C THR A 103 -17.16 -2.43 -20.41
N ARG A 104 -16.27 -2.41 -21.39
CA ARG A 104 -15.55 -1.18 -21.74
C ARG A 104 -16.49 -0.05 -22.16
N ALA A 105 -17.52 -0.35 -22.93
CA ALA A 105 -18.51 0.64 -23.36
C ALA A 105 -19.27 1.29 -22.20
N GLU A 106 -19.48 0.55 -21.12
CA GLU A 106 -20.12 1.10 -19.91
C GLU A 106 -19.17 2.05 -19.17
N LEU A 107 -17.89 1.68 -19.04
CA LEU A 107 -16.87 2.57 -18.47
C LEU A 107 -16.72 3.85 -19.28
N ASP A 108 -16.61 3.74 -20.62
CA ASP A 108 -16.50 4.89 -21.51
C ASP A 108 -17.73 5.82 -21.40
N ARG A 109 -18.95 5.25 -21.28
CA ARG A 109 -20.19 6.00 -21.08
C ARG A 109 -20.21 6.72 -19.74
N HIS A 110 -19.78 6.05 -18.66
CA HIS A 110 -19.76 6.63 -17.33
C HIS A 110 -18.82 7.84 -17.28
N PHE A 111 -17.56 7.66 -17.68
CA PHE A 111 -16.56 8.72 -17.64
C PHE A 111 -16.75 9.80 -18.73
N PHE A 112 -17.59 9.56 -19.71
CA PHE A 112 -18.01 10.62 -20.63
C PHE A 112 -18.79 11.75 -19.94
N HIS A 113 -19.51 11.41 -18.88
CA HIS A 113 -20.36 12.34 -18.12
C HIS A 113 -19.80 12.72 -16.75
N HIS A 114 -18.83 11.96 -16.23
CA HIS A 114 -18.27 12.13 -14.89
C HIS A 114 -16.76 12.35 -14.97
N ASP A 115 -16.35 13.58 -14.69
CA ASP A 115 -14.93 13.93 -14.58
C ASP A 115 -14.58 14.04 -13.09
N ARG A 116 -13.83 13.06 -12.59
CA ARG A 116 -13.40 12.96 -11.19
C ARG A 116 -11.89 13.03 -11.12
N PRO A 117 -11.31 14.13 -10.65
CA PRO A 117 -9.87 14.27 -10.56
C PRO A 117 -9.24 13.19 -9.68
N LEU A 118 -8.19 12.54 -10.19
CA LEU A 118 -7.41 11.51 -9.51
C LEU A 118 -5.95 11.94 -9.46
N THR A 119 -5.35 11.93 -8.26
CA THR A 119 -3.92 12.15 -8.08
C THR A 119 -3.21 10.84 -7.71
N VAL A 120 -2.26 10.42 -8.53
CA VAL A 120 -1.42 9.24 -8.29
C VAL A 120 -0.16 9.67 -7.54
N LEU A 121 0.06 9.14 -6.35
CA LEU A 121 1.21 9.42 -5.50
C LEU A 121 2.16 8.23 -5.51
N ILE A 122 3.40 8.44 -5.97
CA ILE A 122 4.43 7.40 -6.06
C ILE A 122 5.55 7.72 -5.06
N PRO A 123 5.47 7.21 -3.82
CA PRO A 123 6.52 7.43 -2.83
C PRO A 123 7.79 6.64 -3.20
N SER A 124 8.91 7.35 -3.35
CA SER A 124 10.21 6.79 -3.70
C SER A 124 11.27 7.16 -2.65
N TYR A 125 12.07 6.18 -2.26
CA TYR A 125 13.25 6.36 -1.41
C TYR A 125 14.37 5.44 -1.84
N ALA A 126 15.45 6.00 -2.37
CA ALA A 126 16.61 5.26 -2.84
C ALA A 126 16.28 4.13 -3.85
N GLU A 127 15.19 4.29 -4.63
CA GLU A 127 14.83 3.34 -5.69
C GLU A 127 15.76 3.50 -6.92
N GLU A 128 15.82 2.47 -7.74
CA GLU A 128 16.51 2.51 -9.02
C GLU A 128 15.69 3.32 -10.04
N PRO A 129 16.29 4.27 -10.77
CA PRO A 129 15.54 5.14 -11.70
C PRO A 129 14.73 4.36 -12.74
N ASP A 130 15.27 3.25 -13.23
CA ASP A 130 14.60 2.41 -14.22
C ASP A 130 13.31 1.74 -13.68
N VAL A 131 13.30 1.35 -12.41
CA VAL A 131 12.11 0.82 -11.73
C VAL A 131 11.03 1.90 -11.61
N ILE A 132 11.42 3.11 -11.19
CA ILE A 132 10.51 4.27 -11.09
C ILE A 132 9.93 4.61 -12.45
N ARG A 133 10.77 4.63 -13.50
CA ARG A 133 10.36 4.94 -14.88
C ARG A 133 9.24 4.02 -15.34
N LYS A 134 9.37 2.71 -15.19
CA LYS A 134 8.35 1.71 -15.54
C LYS A 134 7.06 1.89 -14.75
N THR A 135 7.15 2.20 -13.45
CA THR A 135 5.99 2.48 -12.60
C THR A 135 5.23 3.71 -13.09
N ILE A 136 5.93 4.82 -13.37
CA ILE A 136 5.31 6.04 -13.89
C ILE A 136 4.68 5.77 -15.27
N TRP A 137 5.35 5.06 -16.17
CA TRP A 137 4.78 4.67 -17.46
C TRP A 137 3.49 3.87 -17.31
N SER A 138 3.45 2.89 -16.40
CA SER A 138 2.24 2.08 -16.17
C SER A 138 1.08 2.92 -15.61
N ALA A 139 1.39 3.96 -14.83
CA ALA A 139 0.41 4.91 -14.34
C ALA A 139 0.00 5.94 -15.40
N ALA A 140 0.93 6.42 -16.23
CA ALA A 140 0.67 7.41 -17.27
C ALA A 140 -0.24 6.88 -18.38
N LEU A 141 -0.14 5.59 -18.70
CA LEU A 141 -0.94 4.93 -19.74
C LEU A 141 -2.27 4.37 -19.22
N GLN A 142 -2.74 4.82 -18.04
CA GLN A 142 -4.10 4.54 -17.58
C GLN A 142 -5.10 5.34 -18.46
N GLU A 143 -6.13 4.69 -18.89
CA GLU A 143 -7.14 5.31 -19.76
C GLU A 143 -8.11 6.20 -18.97
N TYR A 144 -7.61 7.06 -18.07
CA TYR A 144 -8.40 7.85 -17.13
C TYR A 144 -8.46 9.33 -17.52
N PRO A 145 -9.65 9.99 -17.49
CA PRO A 145 -9.85 11.32 -18.09
C PRO A 145 -9.10 12.46 -17.39
N SER A 146 -9.01 12.44 -16.08
CA SER A 146 -8.45 13.54 -15.28
C SER A 146 -7.46 13.00 -14.27
N GLN A 147 -6.21 12.80 -14.72
CA GLN A 147 -5.16 12.17 -13.95
C GLN A 147 -3.94 13.05 -13.81
N ARG A 148 -3.40 13.11 -12.60
CA ARG A 148 -2.11 13.71 -12.27
C ARG A 148 -1.23 12.69 -11.57
N ILE A 149 0.05 12.63 -11.92
CA ILE A 149 1.03 11.75 -11.29
C ILE A 149 2.08 12.59 -10.59
N VAL A 150 2.40 12.25 -9.35
CA VAL A 150 3.41 12.93 -8.55
C VAL A 150 4.39 11.93 -7.96
N LEU A 151 5.65 12.03 -8.39
CA LEU A 151 6.75 11.28 -7.81
C LEU A 151 7.18 11.95 -6.50
N LEU A 152 6.97 11.28 -5.37
CA LEU A 152 7.32 11.78 -4.05
C LEU A 152 8.72 11.30 -3.67
N ILE A 153 9.74 12.11 -3.90
CA ILE A 153 11.14 11.78 -3.63
C ILE A 153 11.45 12.04 -2.16
N ASP A 154 11.80 10.98 -1.41
CA ASP A 154 12.12 11.04 0.02
C ASP A 154 13.63 10.93 0.31
N ASP A 155 14.47 11.03 -0.70
CA ASP A 155 15.91 11.09 -0.59
C ASP A 155 16.35 12.41 0.08
N SER A 156 17.60 12.43 0.60
CA SER A 156 18.19 13.70 1.03
C SER A 156 18.36 14.62 -0.18
N PRO A 157 17.90 15.87 -0.15
CA PRO A 157 17.98 16.78 -1.31
C PRO A 157 19.41 17.05 -1.80
N ASN A 158 20.38 17.01 -0.88
CA ASN A 158 21.79 17.29 -1.13
C ASN A 158 22.68 16.15 -0.60
N PRO A 159 22.71 14.98 -1.27
CA PRO A 159 23.55 13.88 -0.84
C PRO A 159 25.04 14.19 -1.10
N THR A 160 25.91 13.76 -0.18
CA THR A 160 27.36 13.99 -0.28
C THR A 160 28.08 12.96 -1.16
N LYS A 161 27.47 11.80 -1.41
CA LYS A 161 28.03 10.72 -2.22
C LYS A 161 27.73 10.95 -3.70
N PRO A 162 28.73 10.94 -4.60
CA PRO A 162 28.52 11.23 -6.02
C PRO A 162 27.58 10.25 -6.72
N ASP A 163 27.64 8.97 -6.37
CA ASP A 163 26.77 7.90 -6.91
C ASP A 163 25.30 8.12 -6.53
N VAL A 164 25.04 8.53 -5.27
CA VAL A 164 23.70 8.85 -4.81
C VAL A 164 23.17 10.12 -5.48
N LEU A 165 24.04 11.14 -5.66
CA LEU A 165 23.67 12.37 -6.35
C LEU A 165 23.31 12.12 -7.82
N ALA A 166 24.13 11.31 -8.52
CA ALA A 166 23.86 10.96 -9.92
C ALA A 166 22.49 10.27 -10.07
N ARG A 167 22.22 9.26 -9.23
CA ARG A 167 20.93 8.57 -9.22
C ARG A 167 19.75 9.52 -8.91
N LEU A 168 19.90 10.38 -7.92
CA LEU A 168 18.86 11.35 -7.57
C LEU A 168 18.60 12.35 -8.70
N THR A 169 19.66 12.80 -9.39
CA THR A 169 19.54 13.70 -10.56
C THR A 169 18.78 13.01 -11.69
N GLU A 170 19.10 11.76 -11.99
CA GLU A 170 18.36 10.94 -12.96
C GLU A 170 16.88 10.78 -12.54
N THR A 171 16.62 10.43 -11.27
CA THR A 171 15.26 10.29 -10.73
C THR A 171 14.43 11.57 -10.90
N ARG A 172 15.02 12.75 -10.65
CA ARG A 172 14.37 14.06 -10.82
C ARG A 172 13.99 14.36 -12.28
N GLY A 173 14.74 13.85 -13.22
CA GLY A 173 14.50 14.04 -14.66
C GLY A 173 13.41 13.14 -15.26
N ILE A 174 13.04 12.04 -14.59
CA ILE A 174 12.08 11.05 -15.14
C ILE A 174 10.72 11.65 -15.51
N PRO A 175 10.07 12.48 -14.68
CA PRO A 175 8.78 13.09 -15.04
C PRO A 175 8.83 13.88 -16.35
N GLU A 176 9.84 14.70 -16.51
CA GLU A 176 10.03 15.54 -17.70
C GLU A 176 10.36 14.69 -18.93
N GLU A 177 11.21 13.68 -18.78
CA GLU A 177 11.54 12.71 -19.85
C GLU A 177 10.28 12.03 -20.38
N ILE A 178 9.39 11.54 -19.51
CA ILE A 178 8.18 10.83 -19.92
C ILE A 178 7.17 11.81 -20.57
N MET A 179 7.01 13.01 -20.00
CA MET A 179 6.13 14.04 -20.58
C MET A 179 6.59 14.46 -21.99
N GLU A 180 7.89 14.57 -22.22
CA GLU A 180 8.43 14.89 -23.54
C GLU A 180 8.19 13.75 -24.54
N ARG A 181 8.35 12.50 -24.13
CA ARG A 181 8.03 11.34 -24.98
C ARG A 181 6.54 11.29 -25.34
N LEU A 182 5.66 11.60 -24.38
CA LEU A 182 4.20 11.63 -24.60
C LEU A 182 3.74 12.86 -25.39
N ARG A 183 4.56 13.85 -25.62
CA ARG A 183 4.18 15.11 -26.27
C ARG A 183 3.57 14.90 -27.65
N VAL A 184 4.20 14.10 -28.50
CA VAL A 184 3.74 13.88 -29.88
C VAL A 184 2.35 13.22 -29.93
N PRO A 185 2.09 12.08 -29.29
CA PRO A 185 0.76 11.48 -29.30
C PRO A 185 -0.28 12.38 -28.59
N ARG A 186 0.08 13.06 -27.51
CA ARG A 186 -0.81 13.98 -26.79
C ARG A 186 -1.30 15.14 -27.67
N GLU A 187 -0.39 15.80 -28.36
CA GLU A 187 -0.72 16.90 -29.26
C GLU A 187 -1.61 16.39 -30.40
N ARG A 188 -1.22 15.33 -31.09
CA ARG A 188 -1.94 14.74 -32.20
C ARG A 188 -3.38 14.34 -31.87
N PHE A 189 -3.56 13.60 -30.78
CA PHE A 189 -4.89 13.13 -30.37
C PHE A 189 -5.73 14.23 -29.76
N GLY A 190 -5.11 15.22 -29.12
CA GLY A 190 -5.78 16.46 -28.70
C GLY A 190 -6.30 17.24 -29.87
N GLU A 191 -5.49 17.45 -30.94
CA GLU A 191 -5.90 18.13 -32.18
C GLU A 191 -7.01 17.36 -32.91
N ALA A 192 -6.90 16.02 -32.98
CA ALA A 192 -7.95 15.20 -33.61
C ALA A 192 -9.31 15.32 -32.87
N LEU A 193 -9.29 15.35 -31.54
CA LEU A 193 -10.48 15.56 -30.72
C LEU A 193 -11.07 16.97 -30.94
N LEU A 194 -10.22 18.01 -30.86
CA LEU A 194 -10.63 19.39 -31.07
C LEU A 194 -11.19 19.62 -32.47
N THR A 195 -10.62 18.98 -33.50
CA THR A 195 -11.11 19.05 -34.88
C THR A 195 -12.51 18.47 -34.97
N LEU A 196 -12.77 17.29 -34.38
CA LEU A 196 -14.11 16.72 -34.38
C LEU A 196 -15.10 17.61 -33.60
N GLU A 197 -14.71 18.13 -32.42
CA GLU A 197 -15.58 19.04 -31.65
C GLU A 197 -15.89 20.32 -32.42
N HIS A 198 -14.92 20.85 -33.17
CA HIS A 198 -15.14 22.03 -34.05
C HIS A 198 -16.06 21.71 -35.22
N GLU A 199 -15.86 20.60 -35.93
CA GLU A 199 -16.73 20.15 -37.01
C GLU A 199 -18.20 20.04 -36.56
N LEU A 200 -18.43 19.46 -35.40
CA LEU A 200 -19.75 19.30 -34.77
C LEU A 200 -20.38 20.65 -34.39
N LEU A 201 -19.58 21.61 -33.92
CA LEU A 201 -20.05 22.96 -33.61
C LEU A 201 -20.47 23.72 -34.87
N VAL A 202 -19.76 23.54 -36.00
CA VAL A 202 -20.07 24.17 -37.28
C VAL A 202 -21.30 23.54 -37.96
N ALA A 203 -21.46 22.22 -37.84
CA ALA A 203 -22.61 21.48 -38.38
C ALA A 203 -23.94 21.81 -37.66
N GLY A 204 -23.90 22.41 -36.47
CA GLY A 204 -25.08 22.81 -35.70
C GLY A 204 -25.80 21.64 -35.04
N ASP A 205 -27.14 21.61 -35.15
CA ASP A 205 -27.98 20.61 -34.46
C ASP A 205 -28.16 19.30 -35.27
N GLU A 206 -27.45 19.20 -36.39
CA GLU A 206 -27.51 18.00 -37.23
C GLU A 206 -26.76 16.86 -36.58
N ARG A 207 -27.47 15.76 -36.35
CA ARG A 207 -26.97 14.54 -35.75
C ARG A 207 -26.13 13.69 -36.70
N GLU A 208 -25.77 14.22 -37.84
CA GLU A 208 -25.01 13.52 -38.88
C GLU A 208 -23.50 13.51 -38.52
N LEU A 209 -22.88 12.37 -38.73
CA LEU A 209 -21.43 12.23 -38.58
C LEU A 209 -20.71 13.05 -39.68
N PRO A 210 -19.66 13.79 -39.32
CA PRO A 210 -18.82 14.42 -40.35
C PRO A 210 -18.27 13.38 -41.33
N GLU A 211 -18.23 13.71 -42.59
CA GLU A 211 -17.74 12.82 -43.66
C GLU A 211 -16.32 12.34 -43.35
N GLY A 212 -16.09 11.04 -43.44
CA GLY A 212 -14.78 10.42 -43.15
C GLY A 212 -14.35 10.41 -41.68
N ALA A 213 -15.20 10.80 -40.70
CA ALA A 213 -14.83 10.86 -39.28
C ALA A 213 -14.41 9.49 -38.71
N ILE A 214 -15.07 8.41 -39.14
CA ILE A 214 -14.74 7.05 -38.72
C ILE A 214 -13.37 6.64 -39.28
N GLU A 215 -13.08 6.98 -40.55
CA GLU A 215 -11.80 6.65 -41.16
C GLU A 215 -10.65 7.41 -40.50
N ARG A 216 -10.80 8.71 -40.25
CA ARG A 216 -9.82 9.52 -39.50
C ARG A 216 -9.54 8.92 -38.11
N LEU A 217 -10.59 8.56 -37.38
CA LEU A 217 -10.42 7.93 -36.07
C LEU A 217 -9.69 6.59 -36.15
N ALA A 218 -9.98 5.75 -37.14
CA ALA A 218 -9.26 4.50 -37.35
C ALA A 218 -7.76 4.74 -37.61
N ILE A 219 -7.41 5.77 -38.37
CA ILE A 219 -6.01 6.17 -38.63
C ILE A 219 -5.34 6.59 -37.31
N GLU A 220 -6.03 7.36 -36.47
CA GLU A 220 -5.46 7.77 -35.16
C GLU A 220 -5.24 6.59 -34.20
N TYR A 221 -6.15 5.62 -34.15
CA TYR A 221 -5.95 4.38 -33.38
C TYR A 221 -4.76 3.56 -33.89
N GLY A 222 -4.61 3.46 -35.21
CA GLY A 222 -3.45 2.79 -35.86
C GLY A 222 -2.13 3.49 -35.54
N PHE A 223 -2.10 4.82 -35.55
CA PHE A 223 -0.93 5.60 -35.15
C PHE A 223 -0.57 5.34 -33.67
N GLY A 224 -1.54 5.37 -32.75
CA GLY A 224 -1.33 5.11 -31.34
C GLY A 224 -0.76 3.71 -31.08
N ALA A 225 -1.29 2.70 -31.79
CA ALA A 225 -0.78 1.32 -31.72
C ALA A 225 0.66 1.21 -32.23
N ALA A 226 0.98 1.85 -33.36
CA ALA A 226 2.33 1.86 -33.92
C ALA A 226 3.33 2.57 -32.99
N TRP A 227 2.96 3.74 -32.47
CA TRP A 227 3.79 4.49 -31.54
C TRP A 227 4.15 3.68 -30.27
N LEU A 228 3.19 2.96 -29.67
CA LEU A 228 3.44 2.11 -28.52
C LEU A 228 4.35 0.93 -28.85
N ARG A 229 4.25 0.37 -30.06
CA ARG A 229 5.19 -0.68 -30.53
C ARG A 229 6.60 -0.14 -30.71
N ASP A 230 6.74 1.08 -31.22
CA ASP A 230 8.04 1.72 -31.33
C ASP A 230 8.66 2.01 -29.96
N GLN A 231 7.86 2.43 -28.97
CA GLN A 231 8.34 2.53 -27.57
C GLN A 231 8.77 1.16 -27.04
N ALA A 232 7.97 0.12 -27.23
CA ALA A 232 8.30 -1.24 -26.79
C ALA A 232 9.58 -1.78 -27.43
N ALA A 233 9.86 -1.43 -28.68
CA ALA A 233 11.07 -1.84 -29.39
C ALA A 233 12.35 -1.14 -28.90
N GLN A 234 12.22 0.02 -28.24
CA GLN A 234 13.33 0.76 -27.66
C GLN A 234 13.70 0.25 -26.26
N GLU A 235 12.80 -0.47 -25.59
CA GLU A 235 13.00 -0.95 -24.23
C GLU A 235 13.87 -2.21 -24.20
N HIS A 236 14.71 -2.33 -23.16
CA HIS A 236 15.56 -3.49 -22.94
C HIS A 236 14.78 -4.57 -22.18
N ARG A 237 15.01 -5.83 -22.55
CA ARG A 237 14.35 -6.99 -21.93
C ARG A 237 15.41 -7.80 -21.17
N ASP A 238 15.80 -7.33 -19.99
CA ASP A 238 16.86 -7.94 -19.21
C ASP A 238 16.31 -8.95 -18.19
N ASP A 239 15.10 -8.72 -17.69
CA ASP A 239 14.47 -9.58 -16.70
C ASP A 239 12.97 -9.82 -16.96
N HIS A 240 12.30 -10.47 -16.00
CA HIS A 240 10.88 -10.82 -16.10
C HIS A 240 9.95 -9.63 -15.83
N VAL A 241 10.42 -8.58 -15.14
CA VAL A 241 9.67 -7.34 -14.91
C VAL A 241 9.66 -6.52 -16.19
N ASP A 242 10.80 -6.44 -16.89
CA ASP A 242 10.91 -5.81 -18.20
C ASP A 242 10.01 -6.50 -19.21
N ALA A 243 10.03 -7.84 -19.22
CA ALA A 243 9.15 -8.62 -20.07
C ALA A 243 7.67 -8.30 -19.81
N PHE A 244 7.25 -8.20 -18.54
CA PHE A 244 5.88 -7.86 -18.18
C PHE A 244 5.53 -6.43 -18.60
N TYR A 245 6.42 -5.45 -18.35
CA TYR A 245 6.23 -4.07 -18.75
C TYR A 245 6.04 -3.93 -20.27
N ILE A 246 6.93 -4.54 -21.04
CA ILE A 246 6.85 -4.51 -22.50
C ILE A 246 5.59 -5.22 -23.00
N ASP A 247 5.34 -6.45 -22.53
CA ASP A 247 4.29 -7.30 -23.10
C ASP A 247 2.88 -6.86 -22.67
N GLU A 248 2.68 -6.52 -21.37
CA GLU A 248 1.35 -6.25 -20.82
C GLU A 248 1.00 -4.76 -20.80
N ILE A 249 1.96 -3.87 -20.55
CA ILE A 249 1.70 -2.44 -20.49
C ILE A 249 1.76 -1.83 -21.90
N LEU A 250 2.89 -1.96 -22.61
CA LEU A 250 3.05 -1.31 -23.89
C LEU A 250 2.35 -2.07 -25.02
N LEU A 251 2.73 -3.33 -25.25
CA LEU A 251 2.18 -4.14 -26.35
C LEU A 251 0.73 -4.56 -26.10
N GLY A 252 0.34 -4.76 -24.83
CA GLY A 252 -1.04 -5.05 -24.47
C GLY A 252 -1.97 -3.90 -24.80
N LEU A 253 -1.57 -2.64 -24.52
CA LEU A 253 -2.32 -1.45 -24.92
C LEU A 253 -2.29 -1.25 -26.46
N ALA A 254 -1.12 -1.44 -27.10
CA ALA A 254 -1.01 -1.36 -28.54
C ALA A 254 -1.99 -2.32 -29.26
N GLY A 255 -2.09 -3.56 -28.75
CA GLY A 255 -3.03 -4.57 -29.29
C GLY A 255 -4.49 -4.16 -29.14
N ASP A 256 -4.86 -3.52 -28.03
CA ASP A 256 -6.24 -3.01 -27.84
C ASP A 256 -6.57 -1.85 -28.77
N LEU A 257 -5.61 -0.94 -29.01
CA LEU A 257 -5.79 0.15 -29.96
C LEU A 257 -5.92 -0.38 -31.39
N GLU A 258 -5.07 -1.34 -31.78
CA GLU A 258 -5.16 -2.00 -33.07
C GLU A 258 -6.49 -2.74 -33.26
N ALA A 259 -6.96 -3.48 -32.25
CA ALA A 259 -8.27 -4.13 -32.32
C ALA A 259 -9.41 -3.10 -32.52
N THR A 260 -9.29 -1.93 -31.91
CA THR A 260 -10.25 -0.84 -32.10
C THR A 260 -10.18 -0.28 -33.51
N GLU A 261 -8.99 -0.05 -34.08
CA GLU A 261 -8.77 0.33 -35.47
C GLU A 261 -9.44 -0.66 -36.42
N LEU A 262 -9.15 -1.97 -36.23
CA LEU A 262 -9.71 -3.01 -37.11
C LEU A 262 -11.24 -3.06 -37.02
N ASN A 263 -11.83 -2.87 -35.86
CA ASN A 263 -13.27 -2.81 -35.68
C ASN A 263 -13.89 -1.58 -36.37
N LEU A 264 -13.24 -0.41 -36.29
CA LEU A 264 -13.70 0.81 -37.01
C LEU A 264 -13.66 0.63 -38.53
N ARG A 265 -12.58 0.04 -39.06
CA ARG A 265 -12.45 -0.28 -40.48
C ARG A 265 -13.49 -1.31 -40.93
N ALA A 266 -13.78 -2.32 -40.07
CA ALA A 266 -14.82 -3.30 -40.40
C ALA A 266 -16.23 -2.67 -40.45
N ALA A 267 -16.54 -1.77 -39.50
CA ALA A 267 -17.80 -1.03 -39.50
C ALA A 267 -17.95 -0.18 -40.76
N LEU A 268 -16.88 0.53 -41.18
CA LEU A 268 -16.84 1.33 -42.40
C LEU A 268 -17.08 0.45 -43.63
N ALA A 269 -16.39 -0.68 -43.75
CA ALA A 269 -16.54 -1.61 -44.86
C ALA A 269 -17.94 -2.26 -44.92
N GLY A 270 -18.57 -2.48 -43.75
CA GLY A 270 -19.93 -2.99 -43.63
C GLY A 270 -21.02 -1.93 -43.87
N GLY A 271 -20.68 -0.67 -43.97
CA GLY A 271 -21.63 0.44 -44.06
C GLY A 271 -22.46 0.62 -42.79
N GLU A 272 -21.91 0.24 -41.63
CA GLU A 272 -22.60 0.38 -40.34
C GLU A 272 -22.44 1.78 -39.78
N GLU A 273 -23.54 2.38 -39.31
CA GLU A 273 -23.54 3.68 -38.67
C GLU A 273 -23.07 3.56 -37.19
N ILE A 274 -22.00 4.28 -36.86
CA ILE A 274 -21.56 4.41 -35.47
C ILE A 274 -22.25 5.63 -34.85
N PRO A 275 -22.98 5.48 -33.71
CA PRO A 275 -23.61 6.65 -33.08
C PRO A 275 -22.56 7.74 -32.73
N LEU A 276 -22.89 8.99 -32.97
CA LEU A 276 -22.02 10.14 -32.69
C LEU A 276 -21.46 10.11 -31.24
N ALA A 277 -22.31 9.80 -30.26
CA ALA A 277 -21.87 9.70 -28.88
C ALA A 277 -20.77 8.63 -28.69
N ARG A 278 -20.82 7.52 -29.43
CA ARG A 278 -19.78 6.49 -29.39
C ARG A 278 -18.50 6.96 -30.08
N LEU A 279 -18.60 7.65 -31.19
CA LEU A 279 -17.43 8.21 -31.86
C LEU A 279 -16.69 9.21 -30.94
N MET A 280 -17.44 10.10 -30.31
CA MET A 280 -16.88 11.04 -29.31
C MET A 280 -16.22 10.32 -28.13
N GLN A 281 -16.83 9.28 -27.60
CA GLN A 281 -16.23 8.47 -26.52
C GLN A 281 -14.89 7.86 -26.94
N LEU A 282 -14.80 7.36 -28.18
CA LEU A 282 -13.57 6.77 -28.70
C LEU A 282 -12.47 7.82 -28.93
N HIS A 283 -12.79 9.01 -29.45
CA HIS A 283 -11.83 10.11 -29.54
C HIS A 283 -11.31 10.54 -28.16
N ARG A 284 -12.21 10.73 -27.21
CA ARG A 284 -11.82 11.09 -25.83
C ARG A 284 -10.97 10.02 -25.18
N ARG A 285 -11.34 8.74 -25.33
CA ARG A 285 -10.53 7.62 -24.84
C ARG A 285 -9.10 7.70 -25.34
N LEU A 286 -8.92 7.92 -26.63
CA LEU A 286 -7.59 7.99 -27.24
C LEU A 286 -6.80 9.19 -26.71
N ALA A 287 -7.43 10.35 -26.57
CA ALA A 287 -6.81 11.54 -25.99
C ALA A 287 -6.42 11.31 -24.51
N TRP A 288 -7.28 10.71 -23.69
CA TRP A 288 -7.01 10.47 -22.26
C TRP A 288 -5.82 9.55 -22.02
N ILE A 289 -5.62 8.52 -22.86
CA ILE A 289 -4.48 7.59 -22.72
C ILE A 289 -3.14 8.34 -22.71
N PHE A 290 -3.00 9.41 -23.51
CA PHE A 290 -1.74 10.11 -23.71
C PHE A 290 -1.69 11.51 -23.06
N THR A 291 -2.77 11.90 -22.37
CA THR A 291 -2.84 13.19 -21.68
C THR A 291 -2.74 12.99 -20.18
N VAL A 292 -1.57 13.27 -19.63
CA VAL A 292 -1.28 13.18 -18.20
C VAL A 292 -0.36 14.34 -17.78
N GLU A 293 -0.53 14.82 -16.56
CA GLU A 293 0.40 15.73 -15.89
C GLU A 293 1.29 14.93 -14.97
N ILE A 294 2.60 15.01 -15.15
CA ILE A 294 3.58 14.28 -14.31
C ILE A 294 4.51 15.29 -13.66
N GLY A 295 4.68 15.21 -12.34
CA GLY A 295 5.57 16.08 -11.60
C GLY A 295 6.34 15.32 -10.52
N ALA A 296 7.30 16.00 -9.89
CA ALA A 296 8.03 15.50 -8.74
C ALA A 296 7.87 16.45 -7.54
N PHE A 297 7.89 15.89 -6.34
CA PHE A 297 7.85 16.65 -5.10
C PHE A 297 8.85 16.10 -4.09
N GLU A 298 9.61 16.99 -3.45
CA GLU A 298 10.64 16.67 -2.46
C GLU A 298 10.35 17.36 -1.13
N ARG A 299 9.62 16.73 -0.23
CA ARG A 299 9.23 17.33 1.06
C ARG A 299 10.40 17.79 1.91
N LYS A 300 11.53 17.06 1.86
CA LYS A 300 12.73 17.37 2.67
C LYS A 300 13.50 18.62 2.22
N ARG A 301 13.07 19.29 1.15
CA ARG A 301 13.54 20.63 0.79
C ARG A 301 12.97 21.70 1.71
N TYR A 302 11.83 21.43 2.38
CA TYR A 302 11.07 22.42 3.14
C TYR A 302 11.16 22.13 4.64
N ALA A 303 11.60 23.14 5.42
CA ALA A 303 11.78 23.00 6.85
C ALA A 303 10.45 22.86 7.64
N ASN A 304 9.36 23.39 7.09
CA ASN A 304 8.02 23.28 7.69
C ASN A 304 7.26 22.00 7.33
N LEU A 305 7.86 21.11 6.56
CA LEU A 305 7.32 19.77 6.33
C LEU A 305 8.10 18.73 7.14
N SER A 306 7.42 17.64 7.53
CA SER A 306 8.08 16.61 8.31
C SER A 306 9.28 16.01 7.59
N ALA A 307 10.42 15.90 8.27
CA ALA A 307 11.62 15.23 7.79
C ALA A 307 11.73 13.77 8.25
N GLU A 308 10.73 13.26 8.98
CA GLU A 308 10.73 11.88 9.50
C GLU A 308 10.79 10.87 8.35
N ALA A 309 11.76 9.94 8.41
CA ALA A 309 12.05 9.01 7.32
C ALA A 309 11.06 7.83 7.33
N ASN A 310 9.88 8.02 6.79
CA ASN A 310 8.91 6.96 6.57
C ASN A 310 7.97 7.28 5.39
N LYS A 311 7.35 6.23 4.83
CA LYS A 311 6.45 6.32 3.68
C LYS A 311 5.18 7.13 4.01
N ALA A 312 4.60 6.93 5.20
CA ALA A 312 3.38 7.62 5.60
C ALA A 312 3.58 9.14 5.63
N MET A 313 4.69 9.62 6.20
CA MET A 313 4.98 11.06 6.25
C MET A 313 5.31 11.65 4.88
N ASN A 314 5.85 10.84 3.95
CA ASN A 314 6.03 11.27 2.57
C ASN A 314 4.67 11.49 1.87
N LEU A 315 3.73 10.58 2.05
CA LEU A 315 2.35 10.72 1.57
C LEU A 315 1.63 11.90 2.26
N ASN A 316 1.67 11.98 3.58
CA ASN A 316 1.00 12.99 4.39
C ASN A 316 1.42 14.42 4.00
N SER A 317 2.72 14.62 3.75
CA SER A 317 3.26 15.92 3.37
C SER A 317 2.66 16.43 2.06
N TYR A 318 2.39 15.56 1.09
CA TYR A 318 1.79 15.98 -0.17
C TYR A 318 0.26 16.02 -0.10
N ILE A 319 -0.38 15.05 0.54
CA ILE A 319 -1.84 15.03 0.71
C ILE A 319 -2.32 16.30 1.42
N GLY A 320 -1.59 16.77 2.44
CA GLY A 320 -1.91 18.01 3.15
C GLY A 320 -1.78 19.29 2.33
N LEU A 321 -1.19 19.22 1.13
CA LEU A 321 -1.05 20.36 0.22
C LEU A 321 -2.11 20.37 -0.89
N ILE A 322 -2.85 19.28 -1.09
CA ILE A 322 -3.86 19.14 -2.16
C ILE A 322 -4.94 20.21 -1.99
N GLY A 323 -5.31 20.86 -3.09
CA GLY A 323 -6.29 21.94 -3.13
C GLY A 323 -5.75 23.30 -2.73
N GLY A 324 -4.45 23.41 -2.39
CA GLY A 324 -3.81 24.64 -1.94
C GLY A 324 -2.97 25.34 -3.00
N ARG A 325 -2.60 26.59 -2.69
CA ARG A 325 -1.60 27.38 -3.41
C ARG A 325 -0.50 27.80 -2.45
N TYR A 326 0.75 27.66 -2.86
CA TYR A 326 1.90 27.83 -1.96
C TYR A 326 3.00 28.65 -2.61
N LEU A 327 3.75 29.37 -1.78
CA LEU A 327 4.96 30.09 -2.14
C LEU A 327 6.16 29.49 -1.41
N GLU A 328 7.28 29.39 -2.09
CA GLU A 328 8.57 29.10 -1.48
C GLU A 328 9.12 30.38 -0.85
N VAL A 329 9.38 30.33 0.45
CA VAL A 329 9.88 31.47 1.25
C VAL A 329 11.17 31.05 1.96
N GLU A 330 12.26 31.77 1.73
CA GLU A 330 13.50 31.57 2.50
C GLU A 330 13.35 32.16 3.91
N SER A 331 13.77 31.40 4.91
CA SER A 331 13.79 31.79 6.32
C SER A 331 15.09 31.35 6.99
N ASP A 332 15.33 31.81 8.23
CA ASP A 332 16.48 31.38 9.05
C ASP A 332 16.47 29.86 9.34
N GLU A 333 15.31 29.21 9.28
CA GLU A 333 15.14 27.77 9.47
C GLU A 333 15.34 26.98 8.16
N GLY A 334 15.43 27.66 7.02
CA GLY A 334 15.56 27.10 5.67
C GLY A 334 14.40 27.48 4.77
N LEU A 335 14.25 26.77 3.65
CA LEU A 335 13.17 26.99 2.70
C LEU A 335 11.84 26.52 3.31
N LEU A 336 10.83 27.38 3.31
CA LEU A 336 9.47 27.10 3.77
C LEU A 336 8.49 27.08 2.59
N LEU A 337 7.51 26.20 2.65
CA LEU A 337 6.38 26.18 1.71
C LEU A 337 5.15 26.76 2.41
N MET A 338 4.85 28.03 2.15
CA MET A 338 3.83 28.78 2.85
C MET A 338 2.55 28.96 2.00
N PRO A 339 1.34 28.92 2.59
CA PRO A 339 0.13 29.23 1.86
C PRO A 339 0.23 30.58 1.15
N ALA A 340 -0.07 30.60 -0.14
CA ALA A 340 0.01 31.82 -0.96
C ALA A 340 -1.24 32.69 -0.78
N PRO A 341 -1.08 34.03 -0.62
CA PRO A 341 -2.23 34.93 -0.67
C PRO A 341 -2.90 34.92 -2.05
N ALA A 342 -4.17 35.34 -2.10
CA ALA A 342 -4.90 35.42 -3.33
C ALA A 342 -4.20 36.35 -4.34
N GLY A 343 -3.94 35.89 -5.56
CA GLY A 343 -3.29 36.67 -6.62
C GLY A 343 -1.76 36.68 -6.56
N ALA A 344 -1.11 35.96 -5.67
CA ALA A 344 0.35 35.87 -5.62
C ALA A 344 0.90 35.33 -6.95
N ALA A 345 1.83 36.09 -7.55
CA ALA A 345 2.61 35.62 -8.68
C ALA A 345 3.58 34.52 -8.21
N ASN A 346 3.90 33.56 -9.07
CA ASN A 346 4.81 32.43 -8.79
C ASN A 346 4.33 31.44 -7.71
N ALA A 347 3.04 31.48 -7.32
CA ALA A 347 2.50 30.47 -6.43
C ALA A 347 2.33 29.12 -7.16
N VAL A 348 2.89 28.06 -6.56
CA VAL A 348 2.68 26.70 -6.99
C VAL A 348 1.26 26.29 -6.59
N SER A 349 0.41 25.91 -7.54
CA SER A 349 -0.94 25.44 -7.30
C SER A 349 -0.96 23.93 -7.33
N ILE A 350 -1.46 23.32 -6.27
CA ILE A 350 -1.70 21.89 -6.20
C ILE A 350 -3.21 21.68 -6.31
N PRO A 351 -3.72 21.19 -7.46
CA PRO A 351 -5.14 21.09 -7.69
C PRO A 351 -5.79 20.09 -6.72
N TYR A 352 -7.07 20.32 -6.42
CA TYR A 352 -7.88 19.39 -5.65
C TYR A 352 -8.12 18.10 -6.45
N CYS A 353 -8.30 16.99 -5.74
CA CYS A 353 -8.72 15.72 -6.33
C CYS A 353 -9.74 15.01 -5.43
N ASP A 354 -10.66 14.28 -6.04
CA ASP A 354 -11.65 13.47 -5.33
C ASP A 354 -11.05 12.17 -4.81
N PHE A 355 -10.05 11.67 -5.53
CA PHE A 355 -9.39 10.41 -5.24
C PHE A 355 -7.87 10.54 -5.26
N VAL A 356 -7.23 9.82 -4.34
CA VAL A 356 -5.79 9.62 -4.30
C VAL A 356 -5.50 8.15 -4.58
N LEU A 357 -4.61 7.88 -5.54
CA LEU A 357 -4.05 6.55 -5.74
C LEU A 357 -2.64 6.51 -5.13
N THR A 358 -2.44 5.70 -4.10
CA THR A 358 -1.10 5.39 -3.59
C THR A 358 -0.52 4.23 -4.39
N LEU A 359 0.62 4.42 -5.03
CA LEU A 359 1.27 3.42 -5.89
C LEU A 359 2.72 3.22 -5.46
N ASP A 360 3.09 2.00 -5.08
CA ASP A 360 4.48 1.69 -4.72
C ASP A 360 5.39 1.85 -5.96
N ALA A 361 6.58 2.42 -5.76
CA ALA A 361 7.51 2.76 -6.83
C ALA A 361 8.05 1.54 -7.63
N ASP A 362 7.74 0.33 -7.21
CA ASP A 362 8.08 -0.95 -7.85
C ASP A 362 6.87 -1.77 -8.29
N SER A 363 5.72 -1.13 -8.44
CA SER A 363 4.46 -1.75 -8.87
C SER A 363 4.06 -1.28 -10.26
N LEU A 364 3.46 -2.19 -11.03
CA LEU A 364 2.91 -1.90 -12.34
C LEU A 364 1.39 -2.10 -12.33
N LEU A 365 0.68 -1.18 -12.95
CA LEU A 365 -0.78 -1.19 -13.08
C LEU A 365 -1.17 -1.61 -14.49
N LEU A 366 -2.16 -2.50 -14.62
CA LEU A 366 -2.81 -2.72 -15.90
C LEU A 366 -3.70 -1.52 -16.29
N ARG A 367 -3.82 -1.26 -17.57
CA ARG A 367 -4.41 -0.05 -18.18
C ARG A 367 -5.79 0.41 -17.70
N GLU A 368 -6.63 -0.49 -17.20
CA GLU A 368 -7.97 -0.16 -16.72
C GLU A 368 -8.08 -0.04 -15.19
N TYR A 369 -6.96 -0.01 -14.48
CA TYR A 369 -6.95 0.01 -13.01
C TYR A 369 -7.75 1.20 -12.47
N CYS A 370 -7.38 2.41 -12.86
CA CYS A 370 -8.02 3.63 -12.37
C CYS A 370 -9.50 3.69 -12.75
N LEU A 371 -9.83 3.41 -14.02
CA LEU A 371 -11.21 3.41 -14.50
C LEU A 371 -12.11 2.47 -13.67
N ARG A 372 -11.68 1.23 -13.46
CA ARG A 372 -12.51 0.21 -12.81
C ARG A 372 -12.70 0.48 -11.32
N LEU A 373 -11.66 0.95 -10.65
CA LEU A 373 -11.73 1.19 -9.22
C LEU A 373 -12.53 2.46 -8.92
N VAL A 374 -12.35 3.53 -9.68
CA VAL A 374 -13.14 4.75 -9.52
C VAL A 374 -14.59 4.50 -9.92
N TYR A 375 -14.84 3.83 -11.06
CA TYR A 375 -16.21 3.43 -11.44
C TYR A 375 -16.92 2.69 -10.30
N PHE A 376 -16.24 1.73 -9.67
CA PHE A 376 -16.80 0.98 -8.54
C PHE A 376 -17.13 1.91 -7.35
N LEU A 377 -16.24 2.85 -7.03
CA LEU A 377 -16.45 3.81 -5.94
C LEU A 377 -17.66 4.73 -6.20
N GLU A 378 -17.94 5.06 -7.44
CA GLU A 378 -19.04 5.95 -7.83
C GLU A 378 -20.39 5.24 -7.99
N GLN A 379 -20.44 3.90 -7.89
CA GLN A 379 -21.70 3.18 -7.97
C GLN A 379 -22.58 3.46 -6.74
N PRO A 380 -23.91 3.59 -6.94
CA PRO A 380 -24.85 3.74 -5.84
C PRO A 380 -24.69 2.63 -4.79
N GLY A 381 -24.62 3.01 -3.53
CA GLY A 381 -24.38 2.11 -2.39
C GLY A 381 -22.91 1.97 -1.99
N ASN A 382 -21.97 2.56 -2.74
CA ASN A 382 -20.54 2.55 -2.42
C ASN A 382 -20.03 3.91 -1.89
N GLU A 383 -20.94 4.81 -1.50
CA GLU A 383 -20.59 6.17 -1.01
C GLU A 383 -19.73 6.13 0.26
N ARG A 384 -19.88 5.07 1.06
CA ARG A 384 -19.10 4.85 2.30
C ARG A 384 -17.95 3.84 2.11
N VAL A 385 -17.53 3.58 0.88
CA VAL A 385 -16.29 2.85 0.60
C VAL A 385 -15.15 3.85 0.49
N ALA A 386 -14.24 3.84 1.50
CA ALA A 386 -13.08 4.72 1.54
C ALA A 386 -11.98 4.28 0.58
N VAL A 387 -11.72 2.97 0.55
CA VAL A 387 -10.58 2.39 -0.17
C VAL A 387 -11.05 1.27 -1.08
N THR A 388 -10.66 1.35 -2.33
CA THR A 388 -10.78 0.26 -3.30
C THR A 388 -9.40 -0.08 -3.84
N GLN A 389 -9.03 -1.34 -3.77
CA GLN A 389 -7.72 -1.82 -4.20
C GLN A 389 -7.84 -3.17 -4.91
N THR A 390 -6.84 -3.51 -5.74
CA THR A 390 -6.59 -4.89 -6.10
C THR A 390 -5.31 -5.32 -5.38
N PRO A 391 -5.37 -6.32 -4.47
CA PRO A 391 -4.14 -6.81 -3.87
C PRO A 391 -3.18 -7.25 -4.97
N TYR A 392 -1.94 -6.81 -4.91
CA TYR A 392 -0.98 -7.07 -5.98
C TYR A 392 -0.69 -8.56 -6.16
N SER A 393 -0.48 -8.96 -7.42
CA SER A 393 0.07 -10.27 -7.81
C SER A 393 1.56 -10.17 -8.07
N SER A 394 2.25 -11.29 -8.06
CA SER A 394 3.67 -11.33 -8.41
C SER A 394 3.88 -11.42 -9.91
N PHE A 395 4.98 -10.83 -10.39
CA PHE A 395 5.42 -11.04 -11.78
C PHE A 395 5.79 -12.50 -12.02
N ARG A 396 5.39 -13.03 -13.18
CA ARG A 396 5.71 -14.38 -13.63
C ARG A 396 7.09 -14.41 -14.32
N GLY A 397 7.66 -15.62 -14.41
CA GLY A 397 8.96 -15.80 -15.06
C GLY A 397 10.16 -15.49 -14.18
N ALA A 398 9.97 -15.36 -12.87
CA ALA A 398 11.04 -15.05 -11.92
C ALA A 398 12.24 -16.00 -12.04
N PRO A 399 13.49 -15.47 -12.10
CA PRO A 399 14.70 -16.26 -12.37
C PRO A 399 15.14 -17.11 -11.18
N THR A 400 14.66 -16.80 -9.95
CA THR A 400 15.07 -17.50 -8.74
C THR A 400 13.94 -18.32 -8.12
N ARG A 401 14.28 -19.38 -7.40
CA ARG A 401 13.29 -20.20 -6.68
C ARG A 401 12.64 -19.46 -5.55
N ILE A 402 13.35 -18.52 -4.92
CA ILE A 402 12.85 -17.74 -3.79
C ILE A 402 11.80 -16.73 -4.25
N GLU A 403 12.05 -16.00 -5.34
CA GLU A 403 11.07 -15.09 -5.94
C GLU A 403 9.79 -15.84 -6.34
N ARG A 404 9.95 -16.97 -7.05
CA ARG A 404 8.81 -17.79 -7.45
C ARG A 404 7.97 -18.26 -6.27
N LEU A 405 8.60 -18.68 -5.16
CA LEU A 405 7.85 -19.16 -4.00
C LEU A 405 7.26 -18.02 -3.17
N ALA A 406 7.99 -16.91 -3.03
CA ALA A 406 7.46 -15.68 -2.44
C ALA A 406 6.24 -15.20 -3.23
N GLY A 407 6.31 -15.22 -4.58
CA GLY A 407 5.19 -14.95 -5.47
C GLY A 407 4.00 -15.88 -5.23
N ALA A 408 4.24 -17.19 -5.09
CA ALA A 408 3.17 -18.15 -4.78
C ALA A 408 2.44 -17.82 -3.47
N THR A 409 3.17 -17.39 -2.44
CA THR A 409 2.55 -16.94 -1.17
C THR A 409 1.77 -15.65 -1.34
N THR A 410 2.23 -14.73 -2.18
CA THR A 410 1.54 -13.47 -2.48
C THR A 410 0.22 -13.72 -3.23
N ASP A 411 0.24 -14.55 -4.26
CA ASP A 411 -0.96 -14.90 -5.04
C ASP A 411 -2.00 -15.70 -4.22
N LEU A 412 -1.56 -16.49 -3.23
CA LEU A 412 -2.47 -17.08 -2.24
C LEU A 412 -3.09 -16.01 -1.33
N GLN A 413 -2.29 -15.05 -0.87
CA GLN A 413 -2.79 -13.93 -0.05
C GLN A 413 -3.81 -13.09 -0.81
N HIS A 414 -3.66 -12.92 -2.14
CA HIS A 414 -4.65 -12.25 -2.97
C HIS A 414 -6.05 -12.89 -2.81
N ILE A 415 -6.14 -14.24 -2.83
CA ILE A 415 -7.42 -14.95 -2.58
C ILE A 415 -7.96 -14.64 -1.19
N LEU A 416 -7.10 -14.64 -0.16
CA LEU A 416 -7.53 -14.37 1.22
C LEU A 416 -8.03 -12.94 1.37
N HIS A 417 -7.33 -11.97 0.82
CA HIS A 417 -7.77 -10.57 0.82
C HIS A 417 -9.13 -10.39 0.14
N GLN A 418 -9.37 -11.07 -0.98
CA GLN A 418 -10.70 -11.09 -1.61
C GLN A 418 -11.77 -11.64 -0.66
N GLY A 419 -11.45 -12.67 0.10
CA GLY A 419 -12.35 -13.25 1.09
C GLY A 419 -12.62 -12.36 2.31
N MET A 420 -11.65 -11.54 2.70
CA MET A 420 -11.83 -10.56 3.79
C MET A 420 -12.95 -9.57 3.46
N THR A 421 -13.05 -9.13 2.22
CA THR A 421 -14.10 -8.22 1.76
C THR A 421 -15.51 -8.84 1.93
N ALA A 422 -15.66 -10.14 1.71
CA ALA A 422 -16.96 -10.82 1.93
C ALA A 422 -17.47 -10.74 3.39
N HIS A 423 -16.57 -10.41 4.33
CA HIS A 423 -16.86 -10.32 5.76
C HIS A 423 -16.63 -8.93 6.34
N ASN A 424 -16.50 -7.90 5.50
CA ASN A 424 -16.19 -6.51 5.92
C ASN A 424 -14.91 -6.40 6.77
N ALA A 425 -13.93 -7.28 6.53
CA ALA A 425 -12.69 -7.38 7.31
C ALA A 425 -11.45 -6.93 6.54
N THR A 426 -11.64 -6.25 5.40
CA THR A 426 -10.56 -5.78 4.54
C THR A 426 -9.67 -4.79 5.28
N PHE A 427 -8.36 -4.92 5.03
CA PHE A 427 -7.36 -3.92 5.33
C PHE A 427 -6.79 -3.36 4.02
N TRP A 428 -6.42 -2.11 4.04
CA TRP A 428 -5.56 -1.54 3.02
C TRP A 428 -4.20 -2.24 3.09
N VAL A 429 -3.65 -2.62 1.93
CA VAL A 429 -2.38 -3.38 1.87
C VAL A 429 -1.18 -2.50 1.50
N GLY A 430 -1.37 -1.18 1.47
CA GLY A 430 -0.31 -0.18 1.38
C GLY A 430 0.36 -0.02 0.01
N ALA A 431 0.13 -0.94 -0.91
CA ALA A 431 0.86 -0.96 -2.17
C ALA A 431 0.17 -0.14 -3.26
N ASN A 432 -1.08 -0.49 -3.56
CA ASN A 432 -1.82 0.09 -4.69
C ASN A 432 -3.29 0.22 -4.28
N ALA A 433 -3.76 1.42 -4.06
CA ALA A 433 -5.12 1.65 -3.61
C ALA A 433 -5.65 3.03 -4.05
N VAL A 434 -6.87 3.07 -4.55
CA VAL A 434 -7.64 4.29 -4.77
C VAL A 434 -8.40 4.61 -3.48
N ILE A 435 -8.18 5.79 -2.95
CA ILE A 435 -8.69 6.25 -1.65
C ILE A 435 -9.50 7.53 -1.89
N ARG A 436 -10.68 7.64 -1.27
CA ARG A 436 -11.45 8.89 -1.28
C ARG A 436 -10.74 9.96 -0.45
N MET A 437 -10.68 11.18 -0.95
CA MET A 437 -10.12 12.29 -0.21
C MET A 437 -10.94 12.59 1.04
N ASP A 438 -12.27 12.58 0.96
CA ASP A 438 -13.17 12.76 2.11
C ASP A 438 -12.89 11.77 3.26
N ALA A 439 -12.55 10.53 2.92
CA ALA A 439 -12.24 9.52 3.94
C ALA A 439 -10.88 9.76 4.60
N LEU A 440 -9.92 10.33 3.88
CA LEU A 440 -8.64 10.76 4.46
C LEU A 440 -8.84 11.97 5.37
N ASP A 441 -9.67 12.92 4.96
CA ASP A 441 -10.00 14.11 5.77
C ASP A 441 -10.69 13.71 7.08
N ASP A 442 -11.60 12.73 7.06
CA ASP A 442 -12.29 12.23 8.27
C ASP A 442 -11.34 11.65 9.32
N ILE A 443 -10.22 11.05 8.91
CA ILE A 443 -9.23 10.44 9.82
C ILE A 443 -7.99 11.32 10.06
N MET A 444 -7.97 12.53 9.51
CA MET A 444 -6.86 13.45 9.62
C MET A 444 -6.61 13.85 11.08
N GLN A 445 -5.35 13.86 11.47
CA GLN A 445 -4.87 14.31 12.78
C GLN A 445 -3.88 15.45 12.60
N ILE A 446 -3.92 16.42 13.49
CA ILE A 446 -2.98 17.54 13.52
C ILE A 446 -1.99 17.31 14.64
N ASP A 447 -0.71 17.38 14.30
CA ASP A 447 0.40 17.31 15.25
C ASP A 447 1.34 18.50 15.05
N VAL A 448 2.31 18.70 15.93
CA VAL A 448 3.30 19.78 15.84
C VAL A 448 4.70 19.17 15.83
N GLU A 449 5.43 19.41 14.75
CA GLU A 449 6.84 19.00 14.60
C GLU A 449 7.69 20.25 14.38
N ASN A 450 8.76 20.42 15.16
CA ASN A 450 9.68 21.57 15.06
C ASN A 450 8.99 22.94 15.04
N GLY A 451 7.84 23.08 15.71
CA GLY A 451 7.08 24.32 15.76
C GLY A 451 6.09 24.54 14.61
N PHE A 452 6.04 23.64 13.64
CA PHE A 452 5.11 23.68 12.51
C PHE A 452 3.97 22.68 12.67
N GLU A 453 2.79 23.03 12.16
CA GLU A 453 1.63 22.13 12.09
C GLU A 453 1.86 21.07 11.00
N VAL A 454 1.74 19.79 11.38
CA VAL A 454 1.86 18.64 10.49
C VAL A 454 0.54 17.89 10.48
N ARG A 455 -0.04 17.73 9.30
CA ARG A 455 -1.28 16.97 9.09
C ARG A 455 -0.96 15.53 8.77
N ARG A 456 -1.60 14.61 9.47
CA ARG A 456 -1.44 13.17 9.31
C ARG A 456 -2.73 12.55 8.86
N TYR A 457 -2.79 12.16 7.60
CA TYR A 457 -3.91 11.43 6.98
C TYR A 457 -3.68 9.91 7.07
N VAL A 458 -2.43 9.50 6.92
CA VAL A 458 -1.98 8.11 7.02
C VAL A 458 -1.17 7.97 8.31
N GLN A 459 -1.50 6.97 9.12
CA GLN A 459 -0.82 6.75 10.41
C GLN A 459 0.64 6.36 10.21
N ASP A 460 1.51 6.82 11.11
CA ASP A 460 2.96 6.59 11.05
C ASP A 460 3.54 5.95 12.33
N ARG A 461 2.67 5.54 13.24
CA ARG A 461 3.08 4.98 14.53
C ARG A 461 3.69 3.58 14.39
N THR A 462 3.20 2.80 13.44
CA THR A 462 3.68 1.45 13.16
C THR A 462 4.33 1.38 11.77
N VAL A 463 5.09 0.31 11.51
CA VAL A 463 5.69 0.05 10.19
C VAL A 463 4.72 -0.59 9.18
N ILE A 464 3.46 -0.73 9.56
CA ILE A 464 2.32 -1.15 8.74
C ILE A 464 1.23 -0.07 8.83
N GLU A 465 1.58 1.11 8.35
CA GLU A 465 0.80 2.34 8.36
C GLU A 465 -0.59 2.17 7.74
N ASP A 466 -0.67 1.37 6.71
CA ASP A 466 -1.85 0.99 5.95
C ASP A 466 -2.88 0.22 6.79
N THR A 467 -2.43 -0.80 7.49
CA THR A 467 -3.27 -1.60 8.38
C THR A 467 -3.79 -0.77 9.55
N GLU A 468 -2.96 0.12 10.11
CA GLU A 468 -3.36 1.00 11.21
C GLU A 468 -4.40 2.02 10.76
N SER A 469 -4.19 2.69 9.62
CA SER A 469 -5.15 3.65 9.04
C SER A 469 -6.48 2.98 8.66
N SER A 470 -6.45 1.69 8.27
CA SER A 470 -7.68 0.93 8.01
C SER A 470 -8.59 0.77 9.24
N VAL A 471 -7.99 0.75 10.44
CA VAL A 471 -8.77 0.71 11.69
C VAL A 471 -9.41 2.07 11.95
N ASP A 472 -8.71 3.18 11.68
CA ASP A 472 -9.27 4.53 11.81
C ASP A 472 -10.43 4.76 10.84
N LEU A 473 -10.26 4.39 9.58
CA LEU A 473 -11.35 4.44 8.59
C LEU A 473 -12.58 3.66 9.08
N GLY A 474 -12.37 2.45 9.61
CA GLY A 474 -13.45 1.63 10.16
C GLY A 474 -14.13 2.25 11.40
N GLU A 475 -13.39 3.03 12.20
CA GLU A 475 -13.93 3.77 13.35
C GLU A 475 -14.88 4.89 12.90
N HIS A 476 -14.58 5.55 11.77
CA HIS A 476 -15.40 6.60 11.17
C HIS A 476 -16.51 6.05 10.24
N GLY A 477 -16.77 4.73 10.27
CA GLY A 477 -17.85 4.10 9.52
C GLY A 477 -17.55 3.90 8.03
N TRP A 478 -16.29 4.00 7.63
CA TRP A 478 -15.86 3.68 6.27
C TRP A 478 -15.59 2.20 6.11
N SER A 479 -15.87 1.67 4.92
CA SER A 479 -15.53 0.31 4.52
C SER A 479 -14.38 0.30 3.51
N LEU A 480 -13.71 -0.86 3.38
CA LEU A 480 -12.63 -1.08 2.43
C LEU A 480 -12.97 -2.30 1.58
N VAL A 481 -12.68 -2.24 0.28
CA VAL A 481 -13.04 -3.28 -0.68
C VAL A 481 -11.84 -3.70 -1.52
N ASN A 482 -11.61 -4.99 -1.63
CA ASN A 482 -10.72 -5.54 -2.65
C ASN A 482 -11.53 -5.79 -3.93
N TYR A 483 -11.23 -5.05 -4.99
CA TYR A 483 -11.85 -5.25 -6.29
C TYR A 483 -11.50 -6.64 -6.85
N PRO A 484 -12.47 -7.44 -7.36
CA PRO A 484 -12.26 -8.85 -7.63
C PRO A 484 -11.56 -9.16 -8.97
N GLU A 485 -10.63 -8.33 -9.39
CA GLU A 485 -9.78 -8.55 -10.56
C GLU A 485 -8.31 -8.36 -10.18
N ARG A 486 -7.39 -8.92 -10.97
CA ARG A 486 -5.94 -8.71 -10.83
C ARG A 486 -5.50 -7.61 -11.78
N LEU A 487 -5.37 -6.39 -11.27
CA LEU A 487 -5.03 -5.22 -12.07
C LEU A 487 -3.71 -4.56 -11.64
N SER A 488 -3.03 -5.10 -10.62
CA SER A 488 -1.72 -4.62 -10.18
C SER A 488 -0.74 -5.75 -9.90
N TYR A 489 0.52 -5.49 -10.17
CA TYR A 489 1.62 -6.43 -10.00
C TYR A 489 2.79 -5.75 -9.30
N SER A 490 3.52 -6.49 -8.47
CA SER A 490 4.69 -5.97 -7.75
C SER A 490 5.80 -7.00 -7.70
N ALA A 491 7.04 -6.53 -7.63
CA ALA A 491 8.22 -7.38 -7.53
C ALA A 491 8.31 -8.07 -6.17
N THR A 492 8.73 -9.32 -6.17
CA THR A 492 9.04 -10.08 -4.96
C THR A 492 10.54 -10.04 -4.66
N PRO A 493 10.96 -10.19 -3.38
CA PRO A 493 12.37 -10.15 -3.01
C PRO A 493 13.21 -11.19 -3.75
N PRO A 494 14.34 -10.80 -4.39
CA PRO A 494 15.12 -11.68 -5.24
C PRO A 494 16.02 -12.66 -4.47
N ASP A 495 16.30 -12.39 -3.20
CA ASP A 495 17.21 -13.16 -2.37
C ASP A 495 16.77 -13.27 -0.91
N TRP A 496 17.49 -14.10 -0.13
CA TRP A 496 17.16 -14.35 1.28
C TRP A 496 17.32 -13.10 2.16
N GLY A 497 18.34 -12.28 1.93
CA GLY A 497 18.56 -11.05 2.71
C GLY A 497 17.46 -10.04 2.56
N SER A 498 17.05 -9.75 1.32
CA SER A 498 15.93 -8.86 1.01
C SER A 498 14.61 -9.38 1.60
N LEU A 499 14.38 -10.70 1.50
CA LEU A 499 13.19 -11.34 2.04
C LEU A 499 13.10 -11.21 3.56
N ILE A 500 14.23 -11.34 4.28
CA ILE A 500 14.27 -11.15 5.75
C ILE A 500 13.77 -9.75 6.11
N VAL A 501 14.23 -8.71 5.40
CA VAL A 501 13.81 -7.33 5.67
C VAL A 501 12.30 -7.19 5.52
N GLN A 502 11.74 -7.69 4.41
CA GLN A 502 10.30 -7.62 4.13
C GLN A 502 9.48 -8.39 5.17
N ARG A 503 9.82 -9.67 5.43
CA ARG A 503 9.03 -10.55 6.31
C ARG A 503 9.10 -10.12 7.77
N ARG A 504 10.26 -9.61 8.22
CA ARG A 504 10.40 -9.06 9.57
C ARG A 504 9.53 -7.81 9.76
N ARG A 505 9.43 -6.95 8.74
CA ARG A 505 8.55 -5.79 8.76
C ARG A 505 7.08 -6.22 8.86
N TRP A 506 6.65 -7.19 8.06
CA TRP A 506 5.26 -7.69 8.11
C TRP A 506 4.90 -8.39 9.41
N ALA A 507 5.86 -9.06 10.04
CA ALA A 507 5.66 -9.69 11.35
C ALA A 507 5.64 -8.69 12.52
N ASN A 508 6.10 -7.44 12.28
CA ASN A 508 6.05 -6.36 13.24
C ASN A 508 4.83 -5.48 12.97
N GLY A 509 4.19 -4.98 14.01
CA GLY A 509 3.09 -4.00 13.91
C GLY A 509 1.71 -4.58 14.21
N GLY A 510 1.37 -5.78 13.75
CA GLY A 510 0.04 -6.35 13.97
C GLY A 510 -0.41 -6.36 15.43
N LEU A 511 0.45 -6.81 16.35
CA LEU A 511 0.17 -6.83 17.80
C LEU A 511 0.04 -5.42 18.39
N LEU A 512 0.73 -4.42 17.82
CA LEU A 512 0.66 -3.03 18.28
C LEU A 512 -0.71 -2.39 17.96
N ILE A 513 -1.36 -2.83 16.89
CA ILE A 513 -2.66 -2.32 16.45
C ILE A 513 -3.81 -3.00 17.21
N MET A 514 -3.60 -4.19 17.77
CA MET A 514 -4.64 -4.94 18.49
C MET A 514 -5.40 -4.14 19.57
N PRO A 515 -4.75 -3.37 20.45
CA PRO A 515 -5.46 -2.55 21.44
C PRO A 515 -6.37 -1.51 20.79
N LYS A 516 -5.97 -0.93 19.65
CA LYS A 516 -6.77 0.01 18.88
C LYS A 516 -7.99 -0.69 18.29
N LEU A 517 -7.83 -1.86 17.67
CA LEU A 517 -8.95 -2.66 17.17
C LEU A 517 -9.99 -2.97 18.26
N TRP A 518 -9.54 -3.36 19.46
CA TRP A 518 -10.46 -3.63 20.58
C TRP A 518 -11.21 -2.37 21.04
N ARG A 519 -10.55 -1.22 21.02
CA ARG A 519 -11.19 0.07 21.34
C ARG A 519 -12.27 0.39 20.31
N THR A 520 -11.91 0.35 19.02
CA THR A 520 -12.85 0.59 17.91
C THR A 520 -14.03 -0.37 17.95
N ALA A 521 -13.81 -1.66 18.23
CA ALA A 521 -14.89 -2.64 18.36
C ALA A 521 -15.84 -2.29 19.53
N LYS A 522 -15.30 -1.81 20.65
CA LYS A 522 -16.09 -1.36 21.81
C LYS A 522 -16.88 -0.09 21.50
N GLU A 523 -16.28 0.87 20.81
CA GLU A 523 -16.90 2.15 20.44
C GLU A 523 -18.00 1.95 19.42
N ARG A 524 -17.78 1.17 18.35
CA ARG A 524 -18.83 0.79 17.41
C ARG A 524 -20.01 0.07 18.09
N ARG A 525 -19.73 -0.81 19.06
CA ARG A 525 -20.81 -1.46 19.85
C ARG A 525 -21.62 -0.46 20.65
N LYS A 526 -21.00 0.59 21.22
CA LYS A 526 -21.71 1.66 21.93
C LYS A 526 -22.52 2.55 20.98
N ALA A 527 -22.02 2.76 19.75
CA ALA A 527 -22.69 3.53 18.71
C ALA A 527 -23.86 2.78 18.04
N GLY A 528 -24.12 1.51 18.41
CA GLY A 528 -25.21 0.71 17.84
C GLY A 528 -24.86 0.00 16.53
N ASP A 529 -23.62 0.08 16.06
CA ASP A 529 -23.10 -0.64 14.88
C ASP A 529 -21.99 -1.63 15.28
N PRO A 530 -22.29 -2.75 15.96
CA PRO A 530 -21.27 -3.67 16.44
C PRO A 530 -20.58 -4.41 15.29
N MET A 531 -19.27 -4.57 15.39
CA MET A 531 -18.54 -5.47 14.48
C MET A 531 -19.12 -6.88 14.56
N LYS A 532 -19.36 -7.49 13.41
CA LYS A 532 -19.80 -8.90 13.35
C LYS A 532 -18.71 -9.82 13.90
N ALA A 533 -19.09 -10.92 14.56
CA ALA A 533 -18.13 -11.84 15.15
C ALA A 533 -17.10 -12.38 14.14
N MET A 534 -17.52 -12.65 12.92
CA MET A 534 -16.62 -13.11 11.85
C MET A 534 -15.69 -12.01 11.36
N GLU A 535 -16.16 -10.78 11.24
CA GLU A 535 -15.30 -9.61 10.94
C GLU A 535 -14.17 -9.48 11.97
N LEU A 536 -14.54 -9.49 13.27
CA LEU A 536 -13.57 -9.39 14.35
C LEU A 536 -12.60 -10.58 14.34
N ALA A 537 -13.09 -11.81 14.16
CA ALA A 537 -12.27 -13.02 14.13
C ALA A 537 -11.22 -12.97 13.00
N ILE A 538 -11.60 -12.54 11.81
CA ILE A 538 -10.70 -12.41 10.65
C ILE A 538 -9.68 -11.29 10.90
N ARG A 539 -10.11 -10.13 11.42
CA ARG A 539 -9.20 -9.02 11.75
C ARG A 539 -8.17 -9.41 12.81
N VAL A 540 -8.60 -10.10 13.87
CA VAL A 540 -7.70 -10.62 14.92
C VAL A 540 -6.72 -11.64 14.34
N ASN A 541 -7.20 -12.58 13.51
CA ASN A 541 -6.34 -13.54 12.84
C ASN A 541 -5.29 -12.85 11.95
N TYR A 542 -5.68 -11.85 11.17
CA TYR A 542 -4.76 -11.11 10.30
C TYR A 542 -3.62 -10.46 11.10
N MET A 543 -3.93 -9.82 12.22
CA MET A 543 -2.96 -9.10 13.04
C MET A 543 -2.06 -10.00 13.90
N ALA A 544 -2.58 -11.13 14.39
CA ALA A 544 -1.90 -11.92 15.42
C ALA A 544 -1.49 -13.33 14.98
N SER A 545 -1.93 -13.81 13.80
CA SER A 545 -1.63 -15.19 13.38
C SER A 545 -0.14 -15.48 13.24
N ILE A 546 0.66 -14.51 12.80
CA ILE A 546 2.12 -14.68 12.71
C ILE A 546 2.71 -14.95 14.10
N ALA A 547 2.20 -14.26 15.12
CA ALA A 547 2.70 -14.45 16.51
C ALA A 547 2.37 -15.85 17.01
N TRP A 548 1.08 -16.21 17.08
CA TRP A 548 0.72 -17.52 17.64
C TRP A 548 1.14 -18.71 16.78
N ALA A 549 1.19 -18.55 15.43
CA ALA A 549 1.72 -19.59 14.57
C ALA A 549 3.23 -19.81 14.79
N SER A 550 4.00 -18.72 14.98
CA SER A 550 5.43 -18.82 15.27
C SER A 550 5.70 -19.45 16.63
N PHE A 551 5.03 -18.99 17.68
CA PHE A 551 5.16 -19.59 19.01
C PHE A 551 4.63 -21.04 19.05
N GLY A 552 3.51 -21.31 18.38
CA GLY A 552 2.93 -22.62 18.27
C GLY A 552 3.86 -23.60 17.54
N LEU A 553 4.50 -23.17 16.45
CA LEU A 553 5.45 -24.01 15.72
C LEU A 553 6.71 -24.28 16.56
N VAL A 554 7.25 -23.27 17.26
CA VAL A 554 8.36 -23.48 18.22
C VAL A 554 7.96 -24.49 19.31
N PHE A 555 6.76 -24.34 19.88
CA PHE A 555 6.25 -25.26 20.88
C PHE A 555 6.15 -26.70 20.34
N LEU A 556 5.58 -26.89 19.17
CA LEU A 556 5.47 -28.22 18.54
C LEU A 556 6.86 -28.82 18.17
N LEU A 557 7.83 -27.99 17.80
CA LEU A 557 9.20 -28.44 17.54
C LEU A 557 9.91 -28.84 18.82
N ALA A 558 9.72 -28.07 19.91
CA ALA A 558 10.44 -28.27 21.18
C ALA A 558 9.82 -29.36 22.06
N TYR A 559 8.53 -29.65 21.91
CA TYR A 559 7.74 -30.51 22.81
C TYR A 559 7.18 -31.79 22.18
N PRO A 560 7.97 -32.57 21.41
CA PRO A 560 7.47 -33.81 20.82
C PRO A 560 7.58 -35.01 21.74
N TYR A 561 7.79 -34.80 23.06
CA TYR A 561 8.21 -35.88 23.98
C TYR A 561 7.06 -36.74 24.53
N ASP A 562 5.82 -36.26 24.48
CA ASP A 562 4.70 -37.03 25.01
C ASP A 562 3.80 -37.58 23.89
N ASN A 563 3.77 -38.92 23.73
CA ASN A 563 2.93 -39.61 22.73
C ASN A 563 1.44 -39.37 22.93
N ARG A 564 1.00 -38.97 24.10
CA ARG A 564 -0.40 -38.79 24.46
C ARG A 564 -0.98 -37.48 23.94
N LEU A 565 -0.14 -36.52 23.70
CA LEU A 565 -0.55 -35.17 23.31
C LEU A 565 -0.44 -34.91 21.82
N VAL A 566 0.40 -35.64 21.08
CA VAL A 566 0.49 -35.61 19.63
C VAL A 566 -0.46 -36.64 19.01
N SER A 567 -1.72 -36.27 18.97
CA SER A 567 -2.76 -37.13 18.37
C SER A 567 -2.71 -37.05 16.83
N PRO A 568 -2.95 -38.17 16.12
CA PRO A 568 -3.21 -38.15 14.68
C PRO A 568 -4.33 -37.18 14.25
N LEU A 569 -5.21 -36.82 15.19
CA LEU A 569 -6.27 -35.83 14.98
C LEU A 569 -5.73 -34.42 14.70
N VAL A 570 -4.55 -34.06 15.22
CA VAL A 570 -3.89 -32.78 14.90
C VAL A 570 -3.56 -32.70 13.41
N LEU A 571 -2.95 -33.77 12.89
CA LEU A 571 -2.64 -33.88 11.47
C LEU A 571 -3.94 -33.92 10.62
N ALA A 572 -4.91 -34.72 11.04
CA ALA A 572 -6.22 -34.82 10.37
C ALA A 572 -6.94 -33.47 10.35
N GLY A 573 -6.89 -32.69 11.43
CA GLY A 573 -7.46 -31.34 11.49
C GLY A 573 -6.78 -30.31 10.58
N ALA A 574 -5.46 -30.44 10.37
CA ALA A 574 -4.69 -29.59 9.47
C ALA A 574 -4.84 -29.98 7.98
N LEU A 575 -5.18 -31.24 7.70
CA LEU A 575 -5.23 -31.78 6.34
C LEU A 575 -6.19 -31.03 5.39
N PRO A 576 -7.43 -30.65 5.78
CA PRO A 576 -8.32 -29.87 4.92
C PRO A 576 -7.72 -28.54 4.47
N TYR A 577 -6.98 -27.86 5.36
CA TYR A 577 -6.26 -26.63 5.05
C TYR A 577 -5.15 -26.86 4.00
N PHE A 578 -4.29 -27.87 4.19
CA PHE A 578 -3.21 -28.16 3.24
C PHE A 578 -3.72 -28.61 1.87
N ILE A 579 -4.80 -29.42 1.85
CA ILE A 579 -5.47 -29.82 0.60
C ILE A 579 -6.05 -28.60 -0.12
N ALA A 580 -6.77 -27.72 0.60
CA ALA A 580 -7.32 -26.52 0.03
C ALA A 580 -6.24 -25.62 -0.54
N MET A 581 -5.14 -25.40 0.18
CA MET A 581 -3.99 -24.60 -0.27
C MET A 581 -3.33 -25.21 -1.51
N ALA A 582 -3.19 -26.54 -1.59
CA ALA A 582 -2.66 -27.22 -2.77
C ALA A 582 -3.53 -26.99 -4.01
N PHE A 583 -4.86 -27.02 -3.86
CA PHE A 583 -5.80 -26.67 -4.94
C PHE A 583 -5.76 -25.19 -5.30
N ASP A 584 -5.57 -24.31 -4.34
CA ASP A 584 -5.50 -22.87 -4.58
C ASP A 584 -4.19 -22.49 -5.29
N LEU A 585 -3.08 -23.15 -4.96
CA LEU A 585 -1.82 -23.04 -5.71
C LEU A 585 -2.02 -23.45 -7.19
N ARG A 586 -2.73 -24.55 -7.45
CA ARG A 586 -3.06 -24.92 -8.84
C ARG A 586 -3.98 -23.90 -9.51
N TYR A 587 -4.91 -23.32 -8.79
CA TYR A 587 -5.84 -22.31 -9.30
C TYR A 587 -5.10 -21.00 -9.67
N THR A 588 -4.02 -20.67 -8.96
CA THR A 588 -3.14 -19.55 -9.26
C THR A 588 -1.94 -19.93 -10.12
N GLY A 589 -1.98 -21.09 -10.82
CA GLY A 589 -0.99 -21.48 -11.81
C GLY A 589 0.33 -22.06 -11.25
N TYR A 590 0.39 -22.36 -9.95
CA TYR A 590 1.53 -23.04 -9.31
C TYR A 590 1.31 -24.55 -9.23
N LYS A 591 2.31 -25.28 -8.74
CA LYS A 591 2.19 -26.73 -8.56
C LYS A 591 1.54 -27.04 -7.20
N ALA A 592 0.66 -28.04 -7.13
CA ALA A 592 0.07 -28.49 -5.87
C ALA A 592 1.15 -28.86 -4.82
N MET A 593 2.27 -29.48 -5.28
CA MET A 593 3.38 -29.84 -4.39
C MET A 593 4.16 -28.65 -3.82
N ASP A 594 3.89 -27.43 -4.28
CA ASP A 594 4.49 -26.23 -3.69
C ASP A 594 3.96 -25.99 -2.27
N VAL A 595 2.87 -26.64 -1.85
CA VAL A 595 2.41 -26.63 -0.45
C VAL A 595 3.49 -27.16 0.50
N VAL A 596 4.20 -28.23 0.15
CA VAL A 596 5.30 -28.79 0.95
C VAL A 596 6.50 -27.84 0.95
N ARG A 597 6.74 -27.20 -0.19
CA ARG A 597 7.82 -26.20 -0.32
C ARG A 597 7.54 -24.95 0.52
N ILE A 598 6.28 -24.49 0.54
CA ILE A 598 5.83 -23.38 1.40
C ILE A 598 5.97 -23.77 2.88
N TYR A 599 5.68 -25.01 3.25
CA TYR A 599 5.89 -25.49 4.61
C TYR A 599 7.38 -25.39 5.02
N GLY A 600 8.30 -25.93 4.22
CA GLY A 600 9.74 -25.80 4.46
C GLY A 600 10.22 -24.35 4.48
N PHE A 601 9.67 -23.51 3.61
CA PHE A 601 9.96 -22.07 3.59
C PHE A 601 9.53 -21.38 4.89
N ASN A 602 8.36 -21.72 5.43
CA ASN A 602 7.90 -21.19 6.72
C ASN A 602 8.76 -21.66 7.89
N LEU A 603 9.32 -22.87 7.84
CA LEU A 603 10.29 -23.34 8.87
C LEU A 603 11.55 -22.46 8.91
N ILE A 604 12.13 -22.13 7.77
CA ILE A 604 13.31 -21.26 7.74
C ILE A 604 12.99 -19.78 8.01
N LEU A 605 11.74 -19.33 7.78
CA LEU A 605 11.27 -18.00 8.14
C LEU A 605 10.90 -17.86 9.62
N LEU A 606 10.77 -18.95 10.37
CA LEU A 606 10.37 -18.92 11.77
C LEU A 606 11.21 -17.96 12.63
N PRO A 607 12.57 -17.97 12.57
CA PRO A 607 13.38 -17.00 13.33
C PRO A 607 13.16 -15.55 12.90
N VAL A 608 12.85 -15.31 11.62
CA VAL A 608 12.59 -13.98 11.10
C VAL A 608 11.25 -13.44 11.62
N ASN A 609 10.20 -14.28 11.59
CA ASN A 609 8.88 -13.95 12.09
C ASN A 609 8.91 -13.70 13.61
N LEU A 610 9.59 -14.58 14.38
CA LEU A 610 9.78 -14.39 15.82
C LEU A 610 10.49 -13.08 16.14
N ALA A 611 11.55 -12.74 15.42
CA ALA A 611 12.24 -11.47 15.62
C ALA A 611 11.34 -10.27 15.36
N GLY A 612 10.48 -10.32 14.33
CA GLY A 612 9.46 -9.29 14.08
C GLY A 612 8.45 -9.18 15.21
N VAL A 613 7.91 -10.30 15.68
CA VAL A 613 6.96 -10.36 16.81
C VAL A 613 7.59 -9.84 18.11
N ILE A 614 8.84 -10.26 18.44
CA ILE A 614 9.55 -9.76 19.60
C ILE A 614 9.76 -8.25 19.53
N LYS A 615 10.12 -7.73 18.36
CA LYS A 615 10.24 -6.29 18.15
C LYS A 615 8.91 -5.55 18.32
N SER A 616 7.80 -6.14 17.92
CA SER A 616 6.45 -5.60 18.17
C SER A 616 6.17 -5.49 19.68
N ILE A 617 6.51 -6.54 20.45
CA ILE A 617 6.36 -6.55 21.91
C ILE A 617 7.29 -5.52 22.57
N GLU A 618 8.56 -5.45 22.14
CA GLU A 618 9.53 -4.45 22.60
C GLU A 618 9.01 -3.03 22.40
N GLN A 619 8.49 -2.74 21.21
CA GLN A 619 7.90 -1.42 20.88
C GLN A 619 6.67 -1.13 21.75
N ALA A 620 5.81 -2.13 21.99
CA ALA A 620 4.63 -1.97 22.85
C ALA A 620 5.01 -1.62 24.30
N VAL A 621 6.11 -2.19 24.81
CA VAL A 621 6.59 -1.97 26.17
C VAL A 621 7.38 -0.65 26.29
N THR A 622 8.23 -0.35 25.31
CA THR A 622 9.15 0.81 25.37
C THR A 622 8.58 2.10 24.80
N GLY A 623 7.54 2.02 23.98
CA GLY A 623 6.97 3.15 23.25
C GLY A 623 7.87 3.72 22.15
N ARG A 624 9.05 3.11 21.88
CA ARG A 624 10.00 3.62 20.89
C ARG A 624 9.61 3.17 19.49
N LYS A 625 9.46 4.12 18.56
CA LYS A 625 9.26 3.80 17.13
C LYS A 625 10.46 3.03 16.56
N ILE A 626 10.19 2.05 15.70
CA ILE A 626 11.22 1.30 14.98
C ILE A 626 11.47 2.01 13.66
N PRO A 627 12.74 2.26 13.28
CA PRO A 627 13.05 2.88 12.00
C PRO A 627 12.53 2.03 10.83
N PHE A 628 11.96 2.70 9.84
CA PHE A 628 11.54 2.05 8.60
C PHE A 628 12.74 1.50 7.84
N ALA A 629 12.71 0.22 7.50
CA ALA A 629 13.72 -0.41 6.66
C ALA A 629 13.11 -0.75 5.30
N ARG A 630 13.64 -0.11 4.25
CA ARG A 630 13.29 -0.43 2.87
C ARG A 630 13.72 -1.86 2.52
N THR A 631 12.89 -2.58 1.78
CA THR A 631 13.26 -3.89 1.21
C THR A 631 14.13 -3.68 -0.02
N PRO A 632 15.41 -4.08 -0.02
CA PRO A 632 16.24 -3.95 -1.21
C PRO A 632 15.72 -4.86 -2.33
N LYS A 633 15.51 -4.30 -3.50
CA LYS A 633 15.14 -5.02 -4.74
C LYS A 633 16.16 -4.74 -5.85
N VAL A 634 17.41 -4.58 -5.44
CA VAL A 634 18.55 -4.23 -6.30
C VAL A 634 19.11 -5.44 -7.03
N ALA A 635 19.83 -5.20 -8.14
CA ALA A 635 20.52 -6.22 -8.91
C ALA A 635 21.59 -6.97 -8.09
N ASP A 636 22.21 -6.31 -7.12
CA ASP A 636 23.20 -6.88 -6.22
C ASP A 636 22.56 -7.65 -5.07
N ARG A 637 23.18 -8.77 -4.69
CA ARG A 637 22.70 -9.65 -3.63
C ARG A 637 22.77 -8.96 -2.26
N THR A 638 21.67 -8.95 -1.52
CA THR A 638 21.64 -8.51 -0.14
C THR A 638 22.15 -9.60 0.81
N GLY A 639 23.17 -9.29 1.61
CA GLY A 639 23.70 -10.22 2.63
C GLY A 639 22.70 -10.43 3.77
N ALA A 640 22.59 -11.66 4.27
CA ALA A 640 21.72 -11.99 5.38
C ALA A 640 22.47 -11.88 6.72
N PRO A 641 21.87 -11.29 7.78
CA PRO A 641 22.48 -11.25 9.11
C PRO A 641 22.72 -12.65 9.67
N LEU A 642 23.84 -12.82 10.41
CA LEU A 642 24.35 -14.08 10.93
C LEU A 642 23.26 -14.95 11.60
N LEU A 643 22.42 -14.36 12.44
CA LEU A 643 21.36 -15.07 13.15
C LEU A 643 20.42 -15.81 12.20
N TYR A 644 20.04 -15.19 11.09
CA TYR A 644 19.08 -15.76 10.12
C TYR A 644 19.71 -16.74 9.13
N ILE A 645 21.01 -16.92 9.21
CA ILE A 645 21.72 -18.03 8.57
C ILE A 645 21.85 -19.20 9.55
N VAL A 646 22.28 -18.96 10.78
CA VAL A 646 22.53 -20.01 11.78
C VAL A 646 21.23 -20.68 12.26
N ALA A 647 20.20 -19.90 12.55
CA ALA A 647 18.96 -20.44 13.12
C ALA A 647 18.23 -21.48 12.25
N PRO A 648 18.11 -21.36 10.91
CA PRO A 648 17.59 -22.44 10.06
C PRO A 648 18.37 -23.75 10.18
N TYR A 649 19.71 -23.70 10.25
CA TYR A 649 20.52 -24.91 10.46
C TYR A 649 20.28 -25.49 11.85
N ALA A 650 20.16 -24.66 12.88
CA ALA A 650 19.83 -25.11 14.23
C ALA A 650 18.47 -25.83 14.27
N ILE A 651 17.46 -25.37 13.52
CA ILE A 651 16.16 -26.05 13.37
C ILE A 651 16.35 -27.45 12.79
N VAL A 652 17.19 -27.60 11.76
CA VAL A 652 17.47 -28.91 11.15
C VAL A 652 18.15 -29.83 12.16
N PHE A 653 19.25 -29.39 12.81
CA PHE A 653 19.96 -30.20 13.79
C PHE A 653 19.07 -30.59 14.97
N PHE A 654 18.27 -29.66 15.47
CA PHE A 654 17.32 -29.92 16.53
C PHE A 654 16.25 -30.94 16.10
N SER A 655 15.71 -30.83 14.89
CA SER A 655 14.74 -31.79 14.35
C SER A 655 15.35 -33.19 14.18
N ILE A 656 16.63 -33.30 13.74
CA ILE A 656 17.35 -34.58 13.68
C ILE A 656 17.53 -35.16 15.08
N TYR A 657 17.94 -34.36 16.08
CA TYR A 657 18.10 -34.78 17.47
C TYR A 657 16.78 -35.27 18.05
N VAL A 658 15.71 -34.53 17.88
CA VAL A 658 14.37 -34.92 18.35
C VAL A 658 13.89 -36.21 17.64
N GLY A 659 14.17 -36.35 16.35
CA GLY A 659 13.86 -37.56 15.57
C GLY A 659 14.62 -38.75 16.12
N TRP A 660 15.90 -38.60 16.45
CA TRP A 660 16.68 -39.67 17.06
C TRP A 660 16.11 -40.09 18.43
N LEU A 661 15.76 -39.11 19.29
CA LEU A 661 15.13 -39.40 20.62
C LEU A 661 13.77 -40.10 20.43
N ALA A 662 12.94 -39.66 19.50
CA ALA A 662 11.66 -40.29 19.22
C ALA A 662 11.80 -41.70 18.67
N PHE A 663 12.83 -41.96 17.84
CA PHE A 663 13.15 -43.30 17.34
C PHE A 663 13.53 -44.25 18.48
N VAL A 664 14.46 -43.82 19.36
CA VAL A 664 14.93 -44.61 20.51
C VAL A 664 13.76 -44.94 21.47
N ASN A 665 12.85 -44.01 21.65
CA ASN A 665 11.68 -44.18 22.52
C ASN A 665 10.46 -44.81 21.80
N HIS A 666 10.64 -45.34 20.59
CA HIS A 666 9.58 -45.94 19.78
C HIS A 666 8.35 -45.04 19.51
N ASN A 667 8.58 -43.72 19.53
CA ASN A 667 7.54 -42.71 19.26
C ASN A 667 7.49 -42.39 17.76
N TRP A 668 6.83 -43.26 17.00
CA TRP A 668 6.82 -43.21 15.55
C TRP A 668 6.13 -41.96 14.97
N GLY A 669 5.11 -41.44 15.66
CA GLY A 669 4.43 -40.21 15.25
C GLY A 669 5.34 -38.99 15.31
N ASN A 670 6.02 -38.81 16.45
CA ASN A 670 6.97 -37.72 16.64
C ASN A 670 8.22 -37.90 15.76
N PHE A 671 8.66 -39.14 15.56
CA PHE A 671 9.76 -39.47 14.64
C PHE A 671 9.41 -39.00 13.21
N ALA A 672 8.24 -39.38 12.69
CA ALA A 672 7.80 -38.98 11.35
C ALA A 672 7.71 -37.45 11.23
N PHE A 673 7.14 -36.75 12.21
CA PHE A 673 7.05 -35.30 12.24
C PHE A 673 8.44 -34.62 12.22
N ALA A 674 9.37 -35.11 13.04
CA ALA A 674 10.73 -34.58 13.12
C ALA A 674 11.51 -34.80 11.80
N VAL A 675 11.36 -35.98 11.17
CA VAL A 675 11.93 -36.28 9.86
C VAL A 675 11.38 -35.36 8.78
N VAL A 676 10.06 -35.14 8.73
CA VAL A 676 9.46 -34.21 7.77
C VAL A 676 10.00 -32.78 7.96
N ASN A 677 10.11 -32.32 9.19
CA ASN A 677 10.68 -31.00 9.50
C ASN A 677 12.16 -30.90 9.06
N ALA A 678 12.99 -31.90 9.41
CA ALA A 678 14.40 -31.93 9.03
C ALA A 678 14.58 -31.91 7.50
N VAL A 679 13.82 -32.74 6.79
CA VAL A 679 13.87 -32.84 5.32
C VAL A 679 13.38 -31.54 4.66
N CYS A 680 12.23 -31.01 5.08
CA CYS A 680 11.66 -29.78 4.50
C CYS A 680 12.53 -28.55 4.77
N ALA A 681 13.07 -28.42 5.99
CA ALA A 681 13.95 -27.31 6.34
C ALA A 681 15.30 -27.41 5.61
N SER A 682 15.91 -28.60 5.56
CA SER A 682 17.17 -28.84 4.80
C SER A 682 16.99 -28.50 3.32
N TRP A 683 15.90 -28.99 2.73
CA TRP A 683 15.60 -28.67 1.35
C TRP A 683 15.38 -27.16 1.12
N ALA A 684 14.68 -26.49 2.03
CA ALA A 684 14.44 -25.04 1.97
C ALA A 684 15.77 -24.25 2.08
N ILE A 685 16.68 -24.64 2.98
CA ILE A 685 18.01 -24.04 3.08
C ILE A 685 18.76 -24.17 1.74
N LEU A 686 18.80 -25.37 1.16
CA LEU A 686 19.48 -25.64 -0.10
C LEU A 686 18.85 -24.85 -1.26
N ALA A 687 17.52 -24.75 -1.29
CA ALA A 687 16.79 -24.17 -2.41
C ALA A 687 16.73 -22.64 -2.38
N TYR A 688 16.66 -22.03 -1.19
CA TYR A 688 16.36 -20.60 -1.02
C TYR A 688 17.54 -19.79 -0.46
N ILE A 689 18.33 -20.35 0.46
CA ILE A 689 19.52 -19.69 0.99
C ILE A 689 20.75 -20.08 0.16
N GLY A 690 20.95 -21.39 -0.01
CA GLY A 690 22.10 -21.99 -0.67
C GLY A 690 23.32 -22.10 0.23
N ILE A 691 24.06 -23.23 0.16
CA ILE A 691 25.25 -23.47 1.00
C ILE A 691 26.34 -22.42 0.75
N ARG A 692 26.62 -22.11 -0.52
CA ARG A 692 27.64 -21.10 -0.87
C ARG A 692 27.31 -19.73 -0.27
N ASN A 693 26.07 -19.30 -0.40
CA ASN A 693 25.63 -18.02 0.14
C ASN A 693 25.66 -18.04 1.68
N SER A 694 25.27 -19.16 2.31
CA SER A 694 25.38 -19.32 3.75
C SER A 694 26.83 -19.15 4.25
N ILE A 695 27.80 -19.76 3.56
CA ILE A 695 29.23 -19.65 3.94
C ILE A 695 29.72 -18.21 3.77
N ILE A 696 29.36 -17.54 2.67
CA ILE A 696 29.73 -16.15 2.40
C ILE A 696 29.15 -15.23 3.49
N ASP A 697 27.86 -15.37 3.78
CA ASP A 697 27.20 -14.53 4.78
C ASP A 697 27.67 -14.80 6.21
N LEU A 698 27.98 -16.07 6.54
CA LEU A 698 28.64 -16.43 7.81
C LEU A 698 30.02 -15.77 7.94
N TRP A 699 30.82 -15.80 6.85
CA TRP A 699 32.14 -15.19 6.85
C TRP A 699 32.05 -13.66 7.00
N ILE A 700 31.17 -13.01 6.23
CA ILE A 700 30.95 -11.57 6.34
C ILE A 700 30.46 -11.21 7.72
N GLY A 701 29.46 -11.92 8.25
CA GLY A 701 28.92 -11.64 9.59
C GLY A 701 29.94 -11.86 10.72
N LEU A 702 30.85 -12.84 10.57
CA LEU A 702 31.94 -13.09 11.52
C LEU A 702 33.01 -12.00 11.44
N THR A 703 33.40 -11.60 10.23
CA THR A 703 34.39 -10.53 10.02
C THR A 703 33.87 -9.18 10.49
N ASP A 704 32.59 -8.85 10.23
CA ASP A 704 31.95 -7.63 10.72
C ASP A 704 31.84 -7.62 12.26
N TRP A 705 31.58 -8.78 12.87
CA TRP A 705 31.55 -8.91 14.33
C TRP A 705 32.94 -8.73 14.95
N MET A 706 33.99 -9.24 14.28
CA MET A 706 35.39 -9.08 14.73
C MET A 706 35.95 -7.70 14.41
N TRP A 707 35.46 -7.05 13.32
CA TRP A 707 35.93 -5.75 12.86
C TRP A 707 35.13 -4.63 13.54
N VAL A 708 35.65 -4.12 14.62
CA VAL A 708 35.13 -2.87 15.21
C VAL A 708 35.64 -1.71 14.36
N GLU A 709 34.79 -1.23 13.42
CA GLU A 709 35.05 0.09 12.83
C GLU A 709 35.26 1.09 13.96
N LYS A 710 36.48 1.66 14.05
CA LYS A 710 36.68 2.84 14.86
C LYS A 710 35.74 3.90 14.29
N LYS A 711 34.58 4.11 14.94
CA LYS A 711 33.74 5.27 14.63
C LYS A 711 34.69 6.45 14.50
N PRO A 712 34.70 7.15 13.33
CA PRO A 712 35.52 8.33 13.22
C PRO A 712 35.20 9.15 14.47
N LYS A 713 36.21 9.45 15.28
CA LYS A 713 36.01 10.40 16.38
C LYS A 713 35.29 11.54 15.71
N ARG A 714 34.01 11.77 16.08
CA ARG A 714 33.39 13.05 15.77
C ARG A 714 34.44 14.03 16.18
N VAL A 715 35.13 14.57 15.19
CA VAL A 715 35.85 15.81 15.36
C VAL A 715 34.71 16.68 15.81
N ARG A 716 34.60 16.89 17.12
CA ARG A 716 33.97 18.13 17.59
C ARG A 716 34.74 19.11 16.75
N GLN A 717 34.14 19.60 15.67
CA GLN A 717 34.36 20.95 15.30
C GLN A 717 34.12 21.63 16.64
N ALA A 718 35.23 21.96 17.30
CA ALA A 718 35.20 23.04 18.21
C ALA A 718 34.49 24.09 17.36
N ALA A 719 33.19 24.31 17.62
CA ALA A 719 32.62 25.60 17.33
C ALA A 719 33.74 26.49 17.82
N ALA A 720 34.35 27.22 16.90
CA ALA A 720 35.14 28.34 17.30
C ALA A 720 34.20 29.00 18.29
N VAL A 721 34.48 28.81 19.57
CA VAL A 721 33.88 29.61 20.59
C VAL A 721 34.52 30.94 20.19
N GLU A 722 33.81 31.72 19.38
CA GLU A 722 34.02 33.14 19.36
C GLU A 722 34.05 33.48 20.82
N GLU A 723 35.27 33.83 21.31
CA GLU A 723 35.40 34.26 22.68
C GLU A 723 34.41 35.42 22.77
N PHE A 724 33.33 35.16 23.49
CA PHE A 724 32.22 36.12 23.66
C PHE A 724 32.85 37.33 24.28
N ASP A 725 33.16 38.36 23.45
CA ASP A 725 33.65 39.65 23.92
C ASP A 725 32.44 40.42 24.47
N TRP A 726 32.27 40.28 25.80
CA TRP A 726 31.21 40.97 26.53
C TRP A 726 31.26 42.48 26.32
N ARG A 727 32.42 43.06 25.85
CA ARG A 727 32.60 44.46 25.59
C ARG A 727 31.95 44.86 24.29
N GLU A 728 32.06 44.02 23.26
CA GLU A 728 31.36 44.20 22.00
C GLU A 728 29.83 44.05 22.20
N ALA A 729 29.41 43.09 23.01
CA ALA A 729 28.00 42.89 23.35
C ALA A 729 27.40 44.04 24.20
N LEU A 730 28.23 44.82 24.93
CA LEU A 730 27.81 45.96 25.75
C LEU A 730 28.22 47.32 25.15
N GLU A 731 28.69 47.35 23.88
CA GLU A 731 29.18 48.59 23.23
C GLU A 731 30.22 49.37 24.05
N VAL A 732 31.01 48.67 24.88
CA VAL A 732 32.06 49.28 25.68
C VAL A 732 33.36 49.34 24.83
N GLY A 733 33.88 50.52 24.64
CA GLY A 733 35.06 50.76 23.77
C GLY A 733 36.28 49.87 24.08
N PRO A 734 37.32 49.87 23.22
CA PRO A 734 38.45 48.93 23.29
C PRO A 734 39.20 49.03 24.62
N ALA A 735 39.71 47.90 25.10
CA ALA A 735 40.43 47.78 26.35
C ALA A 735 41.66 48.71 26.34
N PRO A 736 41.98 49.40 27.47
CA PRO A 736 43.17 50.26 27.54
C PRO A 736 44.40 49.38 27.32
N PRO A 737 45.44 49.94 26.62
CA PRO A 737 46.68 49.22 26.35
C PRO A 737 47.43 48.98 27.68
N GLY A 738 47.65 47.71 28.03
CA GLY A 738 48.36 47.27 29.24
C GLY A 738 47.78 46.12 30.03
N ALA A 739 46.61 45.55 29.61
CA ALA A 739 45.94 44.49 30.36
C ALA A 739 46.33 43.04 29.95
N GLU A 740 47.38 42.93 29.13
CA GLU A 740 47.91 41.58 28.81
C GLU A 740 48.95 41.13 29.84
N GLY A 741 48.57 40.37 30.82
CA GLY A 741 49.58 39.81 31.71
C GLY A 741 49.09 39.32 33.07
N ARG A 742 48.29 38.33 33.13
CA ARG A 742 48.25 37.31 34.24
C ARG A 742 47.49 36.07 33.86
N LYS A 743 48.16 35.13 33.22
CA LYS A 743 47.66 33.72 33.12
C LYS A 743 47.75 33.06 34.50
N GLY A 744 46.70 33.22 35.27
CA GLY A 744 46.54 32.46 36.52
C GLY A 744 46.13 31.01 36.23
N ARG A 745 47.02 30.08 36.52
CA ARG A 745 46.79 28.64 36.51
C ARG A 745 45.68 28.31 37.48
N VAL A 746 44.41 28.15 36.99
CA VAL A 746 43.31 27.62 37.83
C VAL A 746 43.42 26.11 37.86
N ARG A 747 43.86 25.56 39.01
CA ARG A 747 43.81 24.13 39.35
C ARG A 747 42.36 23.66 39.31
N ARG A 748 42.02 22.74 38.37
CA ARG A 748 40.74 22.02 38.33
C ARG A 748 40.58 21.17 39.62
N ARG A 749 39.90 21.73 40.62
CA ARG A 749 39.29 20.89 41.68
C ARG A 749 38.08 20.18 41.08
N ARG A 750 38.10 18.84 41.12
CA ARG A 750 36.91 18.00 40.91
C ARG A 750 35.85 18.47 41.89
N ARG A 751 34.75 19.04 41.41
CA ARG A 751 33.54 19.20 42.21
C ARG A 751 32.65 17.96 41.97
N THR A 752 32.40 17.20 42.99
CA THR A 752 31.27 16.27 43.15
C THR A 752 29.96 17.03 42.91
N PRO A 753 28.96 16.43 42.27
CA PRO A 753 27.63 17.08 42.13
C PRO A 753 26.99 17.16 43.52
N VAL A 754 26.76 18.38 43.96
CA VAL A 754 25.86 18.67 45.09
C VAL A 754 24.46 18.58 44.58
N ALA A 755 23.67 17.66 45.12
CA ALA A 755 22.25 17.57 44.91
C ALA A 755 21.58 18.83 45.45
N VAL A 756 20.90 19.55 44.59
CA VAL A 756 19.99 20.64 44.94
C VAL A 756 18.71 20.00 45.46
N PRO A 757 18.21 20.30 46.64
CA PRO A 757 16.95 19.79 47.12
C PRO A 757 15.82 20.47 46.33
N VAL A 758 15.01 19.65 45.65
CA VAL A 758 13.74 20.09 45.07
C VAL A 758 12.80 20.38 46.24
N ALA A 759 12.45 21.65 46.38
CA ALA A 759 11.44 22.07 47.33
C ALA A 759 10.07 21.51 46.87
N SER A 760 9.49 20.66 47.74
CA SER A 760 8.12 20.17 47.62
C SER A 760 7.15 21.35 47.54
N ALA A 761 6.55 21.59 46.40
CA ALA A 761 5.41 22.50 46.28
C ALA A 761 4.20 21.85 46.89
N ALA A 762 3.70 22.48 47.95
CA ALA A 762 2.49 22.11 48.66
C ALA A 762 1.28 22.09 47.74
N ALA A 763 0.45 21.07 47.87
CA ALA A 763 -0.80 20.89 47.19
C ALA A 763 -1.77 22.06 47.50
N THR A 764 -2.17 22.77 46.47
CA THR A 764 -3.26 23.73 46.52
C THR A 764 -4.59 22.96 46.47
N PRO A 765 -5.58 23.24 47.32
CA PRO A 765 -6.85 22.53 47.33
C PRO A 765 -7.69 22.85 46.07
N PRO A 766 -8.60 21.97 45.66
CA PRO A 766 -9.36 22.16 44.42
C PRO A 766 -10.33 23.32 44.54
N VAL A 767 -10.22 24.26 43.62
CA VAL A 767 -11.15 25.37 43.42
C VAL A 767 -12.47 24.80 42.89
N LYS A 768 -13.54 24.93 43.67
CA LYS A 768 -14.92 24.66 43.24
C LYS A 768 -15.26 25.57 42.06
N LYS A 769 -15.52 24.99 40.90
CA LYS A 769 -16.11 25.69 39.76
C LYS A 769 -17.52 26.14 40.13
N LYS A 770 -17.73 27.43 40.27
CA LYS A 770 -19.07 28.04 40.30
C LYS A 770 -19.70 27.89 38.91
N HIS A 771 -20.87 27.30 38.88
CA HIS A 771 -21.75 27.31 37.71
C HIS A 771 -22.07 28.75 37.34
N VAL A 772 -21.69 29.17 36.14
CA VAL A 772 -22.27 30.37 35.51
C VAL A 772 -23.39 29.84 34.63
N PRO A 773 -24.63 30.35 34.76
CA PRO A 773 -25.71 29.90 33.91
C PRO A 773 -25.50 30.45 32.51
N THR A 774 -25.40 29.53 31.55
CA THR A 774 -25.41 29.82 30.12
C THR A 774 -26.82 30.32 29.78
N GLN A 775 -26.98 31.61 29.50
CA GLN A 775 -28.19 32.10 28.86
C GLN A 775 -28.25 31.58 27.46
N THR A 776 -29.18 30.68 27.21
CA THR A 776 -29.55 30.22 25.87
C THR A 776 -30.28 31.36 25.18
N ILE A 777 -29.68 31.97 24.19
CA ILE A 777 -30.36 32.87 23.26
C ILE A 777 -31.17 31.98 22.32
N GLU A 778 -32.48 31.89 22.54
CA GLU A 778 -33.40 31.29 21.57
C GLU A 778 -33.47 32.21 20.35
N LEU A 779 -32.85 31.74 19.24
CA LEU A 779 -33.15 32.29 17.93
C LEU A 779 -34.53 31.76 17.49
N PRO A 780 -35.42 32.59 16.92
CA PRO A 780 -36.73 32.12 16.48
C PRO A 780 -36.57 31.05 15.39
N VAL A 781 -37.18 29.90 15.65
CA VAL A 781 -37.37 28.85 14.66
C VAL A 781 -38.26 29.39 13.55
N ILE A 782 -37.71 29.63 12.38
CA ILE A 782 -38.51 29.85 11.19
C ILE A 782 -38.91 28.45 10.71
N ASP A 783 -40.18 28.10 10.91
CA ASP A 783 -40.78 26.93 10.28
C ASP A 783 -40.68 27.06 8.78
N ALA A 784 -39.69 26.40 8.19
CA ALA A 784 -39.60 26.19 6.75
C ALA A 784 -40.31 24.87 6.43
N GLU A 785 -41.58 24.96 6.05
CA GLU A 785 -42.22 23.87 5.32
C GLU A 785 -41.32 23.42 4.13
N PRO A 786 -41.25 22.15 3.86
CA PRO A 786 -40.49 21.65 2.72
C PRO A 786 -41.16 22.12 1.41
N ARG A 787 -40.70 23.22 0.86
CA ARG A 787 -41.13 23.66 -0.46
C ARG A 787 -40.57 22.61 -1.45
N VAL A 788 -41.45 21.80 -1.98
CA VAL A 788 -41.24 20.99 -3.18
C VAL A 788 -40.58 21.89 -4.22
N ALA A 789 -39.35 21.48 -4.64
CA ALA A 789 -38.60 22.20 -5.64
C ALA A 789 -39.43 22.25 -6.94
N ARG A 790 -39.97 23.41 -7.25
CA ARG A 790 -40.58 23.64 -8.57
C ARG A 790 -39.46 23.57 -9.62
N PRO A 791 -39.69 22.92 -10.75
CA PRO A 791 -38.70 22.86 -11.82
C PRO A 791 -38.28 24.29 -12.18
N ALA A 792 -37.01 24.57 -12.28
CA ALA A 792 -36.42 25.88 -12.49
C ALA A 792 -36.75 26.49 -13.89
N ALA A 793 -37.30 25.69 -14.77
CA ALA A 793 -37.65 26.08 -16.14
C ALA A 793 -38.63 27.27 -16.28
N PRO A 794 -39.66 27.48 -15.45
CA PRO A 794 -40.58 28.63 -15.59
C PRO A 794 -40.03 29.97 -15.09
N VAL A 795 -38.92 30.00 -14.37
CA VAL A 795 -38.38 31.18 -13.68
C VAL A 795 -37.11 31.73 -14.37
N ALA A 796 -36.40 30.92 -15.10
CA ALA A 796 -35.19 31.30 -15.81
C ALA A 796 -35.52 31.59 -17.27
N GLY A 797 -35.34 32.84 -17.71
CA GLY A 797 -35.62 33.26 -19.13
C GLY A 797 -34.70 32.64 -20.20
N ALA A 798 -33.71 31.85 -19.78
CA ALA A 798 -32.89 31.01 -20.64
C ALA A 798 -32.17 29.95 -19.82
N ILE A 799 -32.42 28.69 -20.10
CA ILE A 799 -31.62 27.57 -19.64
C ILE A 799 -30.93 26.97 -20.84
N THR A 800 -29.63 27.07 -20.92
CA THR A 800 -28.85 26.35 -21.94
C THR A 800 -28.69 24.92 -21.45
N PRO A 801 -29.19 23.90 -22.17
CA PRO A 801 -28.80 22.53 -21.88
C PRO A 801 -27.29 22.42 -22.04
N VAL A 802 -26.59 22.04 -20.99
CA VAL A 802 -25.14 21.82 -21.01
C VAL A 802 -24.90 20.43 -21.59
N PRO A 803 -24.43 20.29 -22.82
CA PRO A 803 -23.85 19.03 -23.24
C PRO A 803 -22.56 18.83 -22.46
N GLY A 804 -22.38 17.67 -21.87
CA GLY A 804 -21.22 17.39 -21.04
C GLY A 804 -19.91 17.72 -21.75
N GLY A 805 -19.05 18.47 -21.08
CA GLY A 805 -17.64 18.49 -21.36
C GLY A 805 -17.12 19.48 -22.41
N VAL A 806 -17.73 20.62 -22.59
CA VAL A 806 -17.08 21.67 -23.35
C VAL A 806 -16.35 22.61 -22.39
N GLY A 807 -15.05 22.56 -22.39
CA GLY A 807 -14.12 23.24 -21.52
C GLY A 807 -14.32 24.73 -21.21
N PRO A 808 -13.36 25.64 -21.42
CA PRO A 808 -13.43 27.03 -20.95
C PRO A 808 -14.69 27.80 -21.33
N MET A 809 -15.33 27.45 -22.45
CA MET A 809 -16.53 28.10 -22.92
C MET A 809 -17.77 27.76 -22.10
N THR A 810 -17.85 26.54 -21.53
CA THR A 810 -18.95 26.17 -20.63
C THR A 810 -18.84 26.94 -19.32
N ILE A 811 -17.62 27.12 -18.80
CA ILE A 811 -17.36 27.91 -17.59
C ILE A 811 -17.71 29.38 -17.84
N ALA A 812 -17.33 29.95 -18.97
CA ALA A 812 -17.67 31.33 -19.32
C ALA A 812 -19.18 31.54 -19.45
N CYS A 813 -19.90 30.61 -20.10
CA CYS A 813 -21.37 30.64 -20.18
C CYS A 813 -22.05 30.47 -18.85
N LEU A 814 -21.53 29.59 -17.97
CA LEU A 814 -22.04 29.39 -16.61
C LEU A 814 -21.82 30.63 -15.75
N LEU A 815 -20.64 31.25 -15.79
CA LEU A 815 -20.33 32.49 -15.09
C LEU A 815 -21.24 33.64 -15.59
N ARG A 816 -21.41 33.79 -16.91
CA ARG A 816 -22.30 34.78 -17.47
C ARG A 816 -23.73 34.58 -17.02
N ASN A 817 -24.25 33.36 -17.08
CA ASN A 817 -25.61 33.05 -16.64
C ASN A 817 -25.79 33.26 -15.15
N THR A 818 -24.79 32.96 -14.34
CA THR A 818 -24.79 33.19 -12.88
C THR A 818 -24.82 34.69 -12.56
N VAL A 819 -23.96 35.49 -13.22
CA VAL A 819 -23.95 36.95 -13.06
C VAL A 819 -25.27 37.57 -13.54
N THR A 820 -25.79 37.15 -14.67
CA THR A 820 -27.10 37.60 -15.18
C THR A 820 -28.24 37.29 -14.22
N ALA A 821 -28.27 36.07 -13.68
CA ALA A 821 -29.27 35.67 -12.68
C ALA A 821 -29.15 36.46 -11.37
N ALA A 822 -27.93 36.72 -10.92
CA ALA A 822 -27.66 37.52 -9.71
C ALA A 822 -28.07 38.98 -9.87
N CYS A 823 -27.76 39.60 -11.00
CA CYS A 823 -28.18 40.98 -11.37
C CYS A 823 -29.70 41.09 -11.42
N ARG A 824 -30.38 40.18 -12.12
CA ARG A 824 -31.85 40.15 -12.21
C ARG A 824 -32.52 39.95 -10.85
N ARG A 825 -31.96 39.09 -9.98
CA ARG A 825 -32.47 38.85 -8.64
C ARG A 825 -32.34 40.07 -7.74
N ARG A 826 -31.34 40.92 -7.96
CA ARG A 826 -31.07 42.15 -7.21
C ARG A 826 -31.62 43.44 -7.87
N GLY A 827 -32.30 43.31 -9.01
CA GLY A 827 -32.81 44.49 -9.75
C GLY A 827 -31.70 45.38 -10.36
N LEU A 828 -30.48 44.83 -10.54
CA LEU A 828 -29.36 45.57 -11.11
C LEU A 828 -29.32 45.38 -12.62
N PRO A 829 -28.84 46.39 -13.39
CA PRO A 829 -28.64 46.24 -14.83
C PRO A 829 -27.62 45.13 -15.10
N VAL A 830 -27.92 44.30 -16.11
CA VAL A 830 -26.97 43.22 -16.52
C VAL A 830 -25.84 43.90 -17.29
N PRO A 831 -24.55 43.64 -16.94
CA PRO A 831 -23.43 44.20 -17.70
C PRO A 831 -23.48 43.75 -19.16
N ASP A 832 -23.41 44.70 -20.11
CA ASP A 832 -23.27 44.37 -21.53
C ASP A 832 -21.96 43.62 -21.76
N ALA A 833 -22.10 42.47 -22.37
CA ALA A 833 -21.01 41.56 -22.55
C ALA A 833 -20.02 42.05 -23.61
N ALA A 834 -18.91 42.58 -23.15
CA ALA A 834 -17.62 42.42 -23.82
C ALA A 834 -16.83 41.31 -23.08
N LEU A 835 -17.10 40.07 -23.41
CA LEU A 835 -16.28 38.90 -23.12
C LEU A 835 -16.36 37.96 -24.30
#